data_2b4ac46cc0253ce9380e1a1dcd2e1ae9
#
_entry.id   2b4ac46cc0253ce9380e1a1dcd2e1ae9
#
_cell.length_a   1.000
_cell.length_b   1.000
_cell.length_c   1.000
_cell.angle_alpha   90.00
_cell.angle_beta   90.00
_cell.angle_gamma   90.00
#
_symmetry.space_group_name_H-M   'P 1'
#
loop_
_entity.id
_entity.type
_entity.pdbx_description
1 polymer ?
#
loop_
_entity_poly.entity_id
_entity_poly.type
_entity_poly.pdbx_seq_one_letter_code
_entity_poly.pdbx_strand_id
1 'polypeptide(L)'
;MILEERPDGAGTGEKSARLQDCDSLTQTQRGQLQSRRARIYQQIDKELQMRTGAENLYRATSNSRVRETVALELSYVNSHLQLLKEELEELSGGVDSGRHGSEAVTVPMIPLGLKETKELDWSTPLKELISVHFGEDGASYEAEIRELEALRQAMRTPSRNEAGLELLTAYYQQLCLLDARFLTPAGSLRLFFQWYDSLTGVPAQQRALAFEKGSVLFNIGALHTQIGARQDRACVEGAHCAVEAFQRAAGAFSLLRENFSHAPSPDMSAASLSALEQLMMAQAQECVFEGLSPPASMAPRDCLAQLHLAQEAAQVAAEYRLVHRTMAQPPVHDYLPVSWTTLVHVKAEYFCSLAHYHIAMALCDSSPATEGELPAHEQVFLQPPASSKPRGPALPLELGERRKLGKAHLKRAILGQEEALRLHTLCRVLREVDLLRAVVAQALQRSLAKYSELDCEDDFCEAVEAPDILPKTHQKPEARMPRLSQGKGPDIFHRLGPLSVFSAKNRWRLVGPIHLTRGEGGFGLTLRGDSPVLIAAVIPGGQAAAAGLKEGDYIVAVNGQPCRWWRHAEVVAELRAAGDAGASLQVVSLLPGSGLPGLGDRRPALLGPRGLLRSQRKHGCKTPASTRASPRPLLGWSRKTQQGKTGGCSQPGAPAKAAPPSPSELPGRL
;
A
#
# COMPACT_ATOMS: atom_id res chain seq x y z
N MET A 1 -7.89 -15.01 84.59
CA MET A 1 -6.96 -14.25 85.38
C MET A 1 -6.25 -13.34 84.39
N ILE A 2 -6.74 -12.05 84.17
CA ILE A 2 -6.26 -10.85 84.87
C ILE A 2 -4.82 -10.54 84.39
N LEU A 3 -4.48 -9.44 83.76
CA LEU A 3 -4.74 -7.99 83.69
C LEU A 3 -4.07 -7.43 82.41
N GLU A 4 -4.66 -6.59 81.63
CA GLU A 4 -4.52 -5.12 81.59
C GLU A 4 -3.08 -4.58 81.67
N GLU A 5 -2.70 -3.85 80.59
CA GLU A 5 -2.41 -2.43 80.62
C GLU A 5 -2.05 -1.88 79.20
N ARG A 6 -2.69 -0.78 78.86
CA ARG A 6 -2.25 0.23 77.87
C ARG A 6 -1.30 1.22 78.60
N PRO A 7 -0.49 2.09 77.94
CA PRO A 7 -0.97 3.03 76.92
C PRO A 7 0.06 3.53 75.84
N ASP A 8 -0.50 4.22 74.88
CA ASP A 8 -0.06 5.39 74.14
C ASP A 8 1.26 5.46 73.34
N GLY A 9 1.08 5.76 72.04
CA GLY A 9 2.14 6.25 71.17
C GLY A 9 1.72 6.40 69.72
N ALA A 10 1.27 7.58 69.37
CA ALA A 10 0.75 8.07 68.10
C ALA A 10 1.55 7.75 66.82
N GLY A 11 0.86 7.45 65.73
CA GLY A 11 1.12 8.09 64.44
C GLY A 11 2.15 7.47 63.50
N THR A 12 1.81 6.39 62.76
CA THR A 12 2.36 6.11 61.41
C THR A 12 1.58 5.01 60.67
N GLY A 13 0.23 5.04 60.76
CA GLY A 13 -0.61 3.96 60.20
C GLY A 13 -1.20 4.21 58.78
N GLU A 14 -1.11 5.41 58.21
CA GLU A 14 -1.88 5.72 56.97
C GLU A 14 -1.11 5.58 55.65
N LYS A 15 0.22 5.49 55.65
CA LYS A 15 0.99 5.33 54.40
C LYS A 15 1.19 3.90 53.96
N SER A 16 1.07 2.91 54.87
CA SER A 16 1.27 1.49 54.55
C SER A 16 0.00 0.83 53.99
N ALA A 17 -1.20 1.24 54.40
CA ALA A 17 -2.45 0.69 53.90
C ALA A 17 -2.75 1.11 52.43
N ARG A 18 -2.34 2.34 52.02
CA ARG A 18 -2.51 2.81 50.63
C ARG A 18 -1.56 2.12 49.64
N LEU A 19 -0.39 1.66 50.06
CA LEU A 19 0.55 0.92 49.23
C LEU A 19 0.13 -0.55 49.05
N GLN A 20 -0.46 -1.20 50.06
CA GLN A 20 -1.00 -2.54 49.94
C GLN A 20 -2.27 -2.63 49.09
N ASP A 21 -3.14 -1.64 49.12
CA ASP A 21 -4.33 -1.59 48.25
C ASP A 21 -3.95 -1.34 46.78
N CYS A 22 -2.91 -0.55 46.48
CA CYS A 22 -2.42 -0.37 45.13
C CYS A 22 -1.82 -1.67 44.56
N ASP A 23 -1.08 -2.43 45.35
CA ASP A 23 -0.48 -3.70 44.89
C ASP A 23 -1.53 -4.79 44.65
N SER A 24 -2.58 -4.86 45.46
CA SER A 24 -3.69 -5.79 45.26
C SER A 24 -4.54 -5.46 44.04
N LEU A 25 -4.80 -4.19 43.76
CA LEU A 25 -5.49 -3.73 42.57
C LEU A 25 -4.71 -3.99 41.28
N THR A 26 -3.39 -3.73 41.28
CA THR A 26 -2.51 -4.03 40.14
C THR A 26 -2.38 -5.52 39.88
N GLN A 27 -2.36 -6.36 40.93
CA GLN A 27 -2.29 -7.83 40.82
C GLN A 27 -3.60 -8.39 40.28
N THR A 28 -4.76 -7.83 40.68
CA THR A 28 -6.07 -8.19 40.15
C THR A 28 -6.23 -7.79 38.67
N GLN A 29 -5.78 -6.61 38.31
CA GLN A 29 -5.78 -6.15 36.92
C GLN A 29 -4.88 -7.02 36.02
N ARG A 30 -3.68 -7.38 36.47
CA ARG A 30 -2.80 -8.32 35.75
C ARG A 30 -3.44 -9.69 35.55
N GLY A 31 -4.12 -10.22 36.56
CA GLY A 31 -4.87 -11.48 36.45
C GLY A 31 -6.02 -11.41 35.45
N GLN A 32 -6.75 -10.31 35.41
CA GLN A 32 -7.82 -10.09 34.44
C GLN A 32 -7.27 -9.97 33.01
N LEU A 33 -6.17 -9.24 32.81
CA LEU A 33 -5.51 -9.12 31.50
C LEU A 33 -4.98 -10.47 31.00
N GLN A 34 -4.37 -11.29 31.87
CA GLN A 34 -3.91 -12.64 31.52
C GLN A 34 -5.08 -13.56 31.14
N SER A 35 -6.19 -13.52 31.89
CA SER A 35 -7.40 -14.28 31.59
C SER A 35 -8.02 -13.85 30.26
N ARG A 36 -8.07 -12.55 29.96
CA ARG A 36 -8.57 -12.02 28.70
C ARG A 36 -7.67 -12.44 27.51
N ARG A 37 -6.34 -12.38 27.67
CA ARG A 37 -5.39 -12.89 26.68
C ARG A 37 -5.57 -14.37 26.40
N ALA A 38 -5.69 -15.20 27.42
CA ALA A 38 -5.92 -16.64 27.27
C ALA A 38 -7.21 -16.94 26.50
N ARG A 39 -8.28 -16.18 26.77
CA ARG A 39 -9.55 -16.31 26.03
C ARG A 39 -9.39 -15.96 24.55
N ILE A 40 -8.69 -14.87 24.24
CA ILE A 40 -8.44 -14.46 22.85
C ILE A 40 -7.61 -15.52 22.10
N TYR A 41 -6.57 -16.09 22.72
CA TYR A 41 -5.82 -17.19 22.12
C TYR A 41 -6.70 -18.40 21.79
N GLN A 42 -7.59 -18.80 22.71
CA GLN A 42 -8.54 -19.90 22.47
C GLN A 42 -9.50 -19.59 21.31
N GLN A 43 -9.94 -18.34 21.19
CA GLN A 43 -10.78 -17.91 20.08
C GLN A 43 -10.01 -17.93 18.76
N ILE A 44 -8.76 -17.45 18.74
CA ILE A 44 -7.89 -17.50 17.56
C ILE A 44 -7.70 -18.95 17.09
N ASP A 45 -7.41 -19.87 17.99
CA ASP A 45 -7.23 -21.29 17.65
C ASP A 45 -8.51 -21.89 17.05
N LYS A 46 -9.68 -21.57 17.63
CA LYS A 46 -10.97 -22.01 17.10
C LYS A 46 -11.22 -21.48 15.69
N GLU A 47 -10.98 -20.20 15.46
CA GLU A 47 -11.15 -19.58 14.14
C GLU A 47 -10.16 -20.16 13.10
N LEU A 48 -8.92 -20.47 13.50
CA LEU A 48 -7.95 -21.15 12.64
C LEU A 48 -8.41 -22.54 12.22
N GLN A 49 -9.04 -23.31 13.14
CA GLN A 49 -9.62 -24.61 12.83
C GLN A 49 -10.81 -24.47 11.87
N MET A 50 -11.71 -23.52 12.11
CA MET A 50 -12.84 -23.23 11.22
C MET A 50 -12.36 -22.82 9.83
N ARG A 51 -11.35 -21.96 9.73
CA ARG A 51 -10.72 -21.58 8.47
C ARG A 51 -10.20 -22.79 7.71
N THR A 52 -9.47 -23.68 8.39
CA THR A 52 -8.93 -24.88 7.75
C THR A 52 -10.03 -25.81 7.23
N GLY A 53 -11.12 -25.98 7.98
CA GLY A 53 -12.29 -26.75 7.56
C GLY A 53 -12.97 -26.13 6.32
N ALA A 54 -13.21 -24.83 6.35
CA ALA A 54 -13.80 -24.09 5.24
C ALA A 54 -12.92 -24.13 3.98
N GLU A 55 -11.59 -24.01 4.10
CA GLU A 55 -10.67 -24.17 2.95
C GLU A 55 -10.74 -25.55 2.31
N ASN A 56 -10.77 -26.60 3.13
CA ASN A 56 -10.86 -27.98 2.63
C ASN A 56 -12.17 -28.18 1.87
N LEU A 57 -13.28 -27.65 2.40
CA LEU A 57 -14.57 -27.68 1.74
C LEU A 57 -14.57 -26.87 0.43
N TYR A 58 -13.96 -25.67 0.44
CA TYR A 58 -13.84 -24.82 -0.76
C TYR A 58 -13.07 -25.52 -1.89
N ARG A 59 -12.02 -26.29 -1.54
CA ARG A 59 -11.22 -27.05 -2.51
C ARG A 59 -11.93 -28.32 -3.01
N ALA A 60 -12.66 -28.99 -2.13
CA ALA A 60 -13.31 -30.25 -2.42
C ALA A 60 -14.61 -30.10 -3.21
N THR A 61 -15.33 -28.97 -3.05
CA THR A 61 -16.66 -28.79 -3.67
C THR A 61 -16.56 -28.29 -5.10
N SER A 62 -17.32 -28.94 -6.01
CA SER A 62 -17.57 -28.48 -7.38
C SER A 62 -18.86 -27.65 -7.51
N ASN A 63 -19.68 -27.60 -6.46
CA ASN A 63 -20.95 -26.86 -6.46
C ASN A 63 -20.69 -25.36 -6.24
N SER A 64 -21.07 -24.53 -7.23
CA SER A 64 -20.88 -23.07 -7.21
C SER A 64 -21.53 -22.41 -6.00
N ARG A 65 -22.77 -22.76 -5.64
CA ARG A 65 -23.47 -22.18 -4.49
C ARG A 65 -22.77 -22.49 -3.15
N VAL A 66 -22.33 -23.74 -2.98
CA VAL A 66 -21.56 -24.12 -1.78
C VAL A 66 -20.24 -23.38 -1.74
N ARG A 67 -19.57 -23.23 -2.89
CA ARG A 67 -18.30 -22.50 -2.98
C ARG A 67 -18.48 -21.01 -2.62
N GLU A 68 -19.56 -20.37 -3.07
CA GLU A 68 -19.89 -18.98 -2.71
C GLU A 68 -20.17 -18.84 -1.20
N THR A 69 -20.95 -19.75 -0.63
CA THR A 69 -21.23 -19.74 0.82
C THR A 69 -19.95 -19.92 1.64
N VAL A 70 -19.08 -20.86 1.25
CA VAL A 70 -17.82 -21.11 1.94
C VAL A 70 -16.84 -19.93 1.77
N ALA A 71 -16.87 -19.23 0.63
CA ALA A 71 -16.07 -18.01 0.43
C ALA A 71 -16.52 -16.90 1.41
N LEU A 72 -17.83 -16.75 1.63
CA LEU A 72 -18.35 -15.80 2.64
C LEU A 72 -17.95 -16.19 4.06
N GLU A 73 -17.97 -17.48 4.41
CA GLU A 73 -17.49 -17.97 5.70
C GLU A 73 -15.98 -17.71 5.88
N LEU A 74 -15.17 -17.96 4.86
CA LEU A 74 -13.73 -17.64 4.88
C LEU A 74 -13.47 -16.15 5.08
N SER A 75 -14.24 -15.29 4.40
CA SER A 75 -14.15 -13.85 4.58
C SER A 75 -14.47 -13.43 6.02
N TYR A 76 -15.56 -13.99 6.59
CA TYR A 76 -15.95 -13.73 7.97
C TYR A 76 -14.88 -14.17 8.97
N VAL A 77 -14.41 -15.42 8.86
CA VAL A 77 -13.39 -16.00 9.75
C VAL A 77 -12.08 -15.21 9.68
N ASN A 78 -11.63 -14.80 8.48
CA ASN A 78 -10.41 -13.99 8.34
C ASN A 78 -10.56 -12.60 8.94
N SER A 79 -11.73 -11.95 8.76
CA SER A 79 -12.02 -10.66 9.38
C SER A 79 -12.03 -10.76 10.91
N HIS A 80 -12.64 -11.82 11.45
CA HIS A 80 -12.70 -12.06 12.88
C HIS A 80 -11.34 -12.39 13.48
N LEU A 81 -10.52 -13.21 12.79
CA LEU A 81 -9.12 -13.46 13.17
C LEU A 81 -8.30 -12.16 13.24
N GLN A 82 -8.53 -11.25 12.33
CA GLN A 82 -7.86 -9.96 12.32
C GLN A 82 -8.24 -9.13 13.55
N LEU A 83 -9.54 -9.01 13.86
CA LEU A 83 -10.01 -8.31 15.06
C LEU A 83 -9.45 -8.91 16.34
N LEU A 84 -9.42 -10.24 16.47
CA LEU A 84 -8.84 -10.93 17.63
C LEU A 84 -7.35 -10.67 17.79
N LYS A 85 -6.60 -10.62 16.69
CA LYS A 85 -5.18 -10.26 16.70
C LYS A 85 -4.97 -8.79 17.10
N GLU A 86 -5.85 -7.89 16.64
CA GLU A 86 -5.85 -6.47 17.04
C GLU A 86 -6.09 -6.33 18.54
N GLU A 87 -7.12 -7.01 19.07
CA GLU A 87 -7.41 -7.00 20.50
C GLU A 87 -6.24 -7.57 21.33
N LEU A 88 -5.58 -8.63 20.84
CA LEU A 88 -4.40 -9.21 21.50
C LEU A 88 -3.23 -8.23 21.55
N GLU A 89 -2.97 -7.49 20.47
CA GLU A 89 -1.92 -6.46 20.42
C GLU A 89 -2.22 -5.30 21.36
N GLU A 90 -3.45 -4.80 21.38
CA GLU A 90 -3.87 -3.74 22.31
C GLU A 90 -3.65 -4.15 23.77
N LEU A 91 -3.95 -5.40 24.13
CA LEU A 91 -3.68 -5.94 25.45
C LEU A 91 -2.19 -6.15 25.73
N SER A 92 -1.35 -6.23 24.69
CA SER A 92 0.11 -6.42 24.82
C SER A 92 0.85 -5.07 24.88
N GLY A 93 0.34 -4.02 24.22
CA GLY A 93 0.90 -2.68 24.22
C GLY A 93 0.43 -1.79 25.37
N GLY A 94 -0.51 -2.25 26.17
CA GLY A 94 -1.25 -1.46 27.12
C GLY A 94 -0.60 -1.28 28.48
N VAL A 95 0.51 -0.52 28.57
CA VAL A 95 0.93 0.08 29.86
C VAL A 95 1.20 1.58 29.72
N ASP A 96 1.16 2.18 28.53
CA ASP A 96 1.56 3.59 28.37
C ASP A 96 0.68 4.47 27.46
N SER A 97 -0.56 4.08 27.24
CA SER A 97 -1.53 5.01 26.64
C SER A 97 -2.48 5.53 27.70
N GLY A 98 -1.95 6.38 28.58
CA GLY A 98 -2.79 7.36 29.26
C GLY A 98 -3.48 8.19 28.18
N ARG A 99 -4.74 7.85 27.86
CA ARG A 99 -5.63 8.73 27.11
C ARG A 99 -5.72 10.06 27.85
N HIS A 100 -4.83 10.96 27.52
CA HIS A 100 -5.07 12.38 27.76
C HIS A 100 -6.30 12.74 26.91
N GLY A 101 -7.35 13.16 27.58
CA GLY A 101 -8.60 13.55 26.95
C GLY A 101 -8.39 14.74 26.02
N SER A 102 -8.14 14.45 24.76
CA SER A 102 -8.35 15.39 23.68
C SER A 102 -9.81 15.23 23.25
N GLU A 103 -10.62 16.25 23.47
CA GLU A 103 -12.03 16.31 23.04
C GLU A 103 -12.20 16.42 21.51
N ALA A 104 -11.12 16.33 20.74
CA ALA A 104 -11.18 16.38 19.29
C ALA A 104 -11.48 14.99 18.72
N VAL A 105 -12.77 14.78 18.47
CA VAL A 105 -13.30 13.55 17.89
C VAL A 105 -13.13 13.61 16.36
N THR A 106 -12.24 12.79 15.80
CA THR A 106 -12.01 12.71 14.36
C THR A 106 -12.81 11.57 13.72
N VAL A 107 -13.17 11.73 12.43
CA VAL A 107 -13.92 10.72 11.67
C VAL A 107 -13.07 9.46 11.47
N PRO A 108 -13.62 8.24 11.64
CA PRO A 108 -12.83 7.01 11.49
C PRO A 108 -12.30 6.83 10.06
N MET A 109 -11.06 6.33 9.94
CA MET A 109 -10.43 5.93 8.68
C MET A 109 -10.69 4.46 8.37
N ILE A 110 -10.50 4.06 7.12
CA ILE A 110 -10.57 2.66 6.67
C ILE A 110 -9.15 2.11 6.61
N PRO A 111 -8.69 1.34 7.62
CA PRO A 111 -7.45 0.60 7.53
C PRO A 111 -7.67 -0.67 6.72
N LEU A 112 -6.62 -1.14 6.02
CA LEU A 112 -6.67 -2.39 5.29
C LEU A 112 -6.14 -3.55 6.13
N GLY A 113 -6.78 -4.71 5.99
CA GLY A 113 -6.29 -5.95 6.53
C GLY A 113 -5.03 -6.45 5.82
N LEU A 114 -4.13 -7.07 6.58
CA LEU A 114 -2.97 -7.74 6.01
C LEU A 114 -3.39 -9.05 5.34
N LYS A 115 -2.79 -9.36 4.19
CA LYS A 115 -2.90 -10.69 3.60
C LYS A 115 -2.19 -11.70 4.48
N GLU A 116 -2.83 -12.83 4.73
CA GLU A 116 -2.23 -13.94 5.45
C GLU A 116 -1.61 -14.97 4.50
N THR A 117 -0.60 -15.70 4.97
CA THR A 117 0.09 -16.74 4.22
C THR A 117 0.35 -17.97 5.06
N LYS A 118 0.49 -19.14 4.42
CA LYS A 118 0.89 -20.39 5.07
C LYS A 118 2.41 -20.52 5.17
N GLU A 119 2.84 -21.43 6.01
CA GLU A 119 4.25 -21.83 6.08
C GLU A 119 4.75 -22.37 4.74
N LEU A 120 6.02 -22.16 4.46
CA LEU A 120 6.65 -22.52 3.20
C LEU A 120 8.03 -23.12 3.49
N ASP A 121 8.30 -24.29 2.95
CA ASP A 121 9.61 -24.93 3.00
C ASP A 121 10.49 -24.38 1.87
N TRP A 122 11.50 -23.62 2.21
CA TRP A 122 12.52 -23.13 1.29
C TRP A 122 13.70 -24.08 1.15
N SER A 123 13.87 -25.00 2.10
CA SER A 123 15.09 -25.79 2.25
C SER A 123 15.35 -26.68 1.04
N THR A 124 14.42 -27.54 0.70
CA THR A 124 14.60 -28.49 -0.42
C THR A 124 14.85 -27.81 -1.78
N PRO A 125 14.03 -26.82 -2.20
CA PRO A 125 14.23 -26.17 -3.50
C PRO A 125 15.50 -25.33 -3.57
N LEU A 126 15.88 -24.64 -2.51
CA LEU A 126 17.10 -23.82 -2.51
C LEU A 126 18.36 -24.67 -2.50
N LYS A 127 18.41 -25.74 -1.71
CA LYS A 127 19.53 -26.69 -1.73
C LYS A 127 19.73 -27.32 -3.10
N GLU A 128 18.63 -27.73 -3.76
CA GLU A 128 18.69 -28.25 -5.14
C GLU A 128 19.25 -27.21 -6.11
N LEU A 129 18.75 -25.96 -6.06
CA LEU A 129 19.21 -24.89 -6.94
C LEU A 129 20.67 -24.51 -6.69
N ILE A 130 21.11 -24.45 -5.43
CA ILE A 130 22.51 -24.17 -5.08
C ILE A 130 23.40 -25.27 -5.64
N SER A 131 23.04 -26.54 -5.47
CA SER A 131 23.86 -27.64 -5.97
C SER A 131 23.88 -27.71 -7.50
N VAL A 132 22.75 -27.53 -8.16
CA VAL A 132 22.65 -27.66 -9.64
C VAL A 132 23.21 -26.43 -10.35
N HIS A 133 22.91 -25.21 -9.86
CA HIS A 133 23.24 -23.98 -10.57
C HIS A 133 24.61 -23.41 -10.17
N PHE A 134 24.98 -23.48 -8.87
CA PHE A 134 26.23 -22.93 -8.37
C PHE A 134 27.34 -23.98 -8.25
N GLY A 135 26.99 -25.27 -8.33
CA GLY A 135 27.95 -26.36 -8.17
C GLY A 135 28.52 -26.48 -6.74
N GLU A 136 27.83 -25.90 -5.76
CA GLU A 136 28.20 -25.95 -4.34
C GLU A 136 27.30 -26.92 -3.57
N ASP A 137 27.78 -27.40 -2.42
CA ASP A 137 26.96 -28.23 -1.56
C ASP A 137 25.83 -27.41 -0.92
N GLY A 138 24.60 -27.66 -1.32
CA GLY A 138 23.41 -26.97 -0.80
C GLY A 138 23.23 -27.16 0.71
N ALA A 139 23.76 -28.24 1.32
CA ALA A 139 23.70 -28.46 2.74
C ALA A 139 24.58 -27.46 3.54
N SER A 140 25.63 -26.95 2.94
CA SER A 140 26.51 -25.93 3.55
C SER A 140 25.84 -24.57 3.73
N TYR A 141 24.65 -24.34 3.15
CA TYR A 141 23.84 -23.12 3.22
C TYR A 141 22.61 -23.25 4.12
N GLU A 142 22.59 -24.25 4.99
CA GLU A 142 21.47 -24.49 5.92
C GLU A 142 21.18 -23.31 6.84
N ALA A 143 22.23 -22.59 7.29
CA ALA A 143 22.09 -21.42 8.16
C ALA A 143 21.38 -20.26 7.43
N GLU A 144 21.78 -19.97 6.20
CA GLU A 144 21.22 -18.93 5.35
C GLU A 144 19.76 -19.25 4.99
N ILE A 145 19.45 -20.50 4.71
CA ILE A 145 18.07 -20.94 4.41
C ILE A 145 17.19 -20.78 5.65
N ARG A 146 17.65 -21.17 6.83
CA ARG A 146 16.91 -20.96 8.08
C ARG A 146 16.71 -19.49 8.42
N GLU A 147 17.70 -18.64 8.13
CA GLU A 147 17.55 -17.18 8.29
C GLU A 147 16.43 -16.63 7.40
N LEU A 148 16.36 -17.08 6.14
CA LEU A 148 15.28 -16.70 5.22
C LEU A 148 13.90 -17.20 5.72
N GLU A 149 13.83 -18.43 6.22
CA GLU A 149 12.61 -19.03 6.77
C GLU A 149 12.16 -18.31 8.04
N ALA A 150 13.11 -17.98 8.93
CA ALA A 150 12.84 -17.21 10.15
C ALA A 150 12.32 -15.80 9.81
N LEU A 151 12.93 -15.13 8.84
CA LEU A 151 12.49 -13.81 8.36
C LEU A 151 11.07 -13.88 7.76
N ARG A 152 10.79 -14.92 6.96
CA ARG A 152 9.45 -15.16 6.43
C ARG A 152 8.43 -15.45 7.53
N GLN A 153 8.78 -16.24 8.51
CA GLN A 153 7.89 -16.54 9.63
C GLN A 153 7.59 -15.28 10.46
N ALA A 154 8.59 -14.45 10.73
CA ALA A 154 8.42 -13.20 11.45
C ALA A 154 7.49 -12.23 10.71
N MET A 155 7.60 -12.10 9.37
CA MET A 155 6.77 -11.19 8.58
C MET A 155 5.30 -11.61 8.46
N ARG A 156 4.92 -12.83 8.87
CA ARG A 156 3.52 -13.27 8.88
C ARG A 156 2.66 -12.53 9.89
N THR A 157 3.27 -12.05 10.97
CA THR A 157 2.61 -11.29 12.04
C THR A 157 3.46 -10.07 12.41
N PRO A 158 3.58 -9.08 11.49
CA PRO A 158 4.39 -7.90 11.74
C PRO A 158 3.70 -7.01 12.79
N SER A 159 4.49 -6.35 13.62
CA SER A 159 3.99 -5.29 14.51
C SER A 159 3.41 -4.13 13.68
N ARG A 160 2.38 -3.45 14.22
CA ARG A 160 1.65 -2.40 13.47
C ARG A 160 2.28 -1.02 13.67
N ASN A 161 3.58 -0.96 13.42
CA ASN A 161 4.42 0.23 13.56
C ASN A 161 5.56 0.20 12.53
N GLU A 162 6.51 1.12 12.64
CA GLU A 162 7.66 1.23 11.75
C GLU A 162 8.54 -0.04 11.77
N ALA A 163 8.70 -0.71 12.92
CA ALA A 163 9.47 -1.95 13.01
C ALA A 163 8.85 -3.08 12.16
N GLY A 164 7.52 -3.17 12.11
CA GLY A 164 6.83 -4.10 11.21
C GLY A 164 7.03 -3.76 9.73
N LEU A 165 7.07 -2.47 9.38
CA LEU A 165 7.39 -2.03 8.02
C LEU A 165 8.83 -2.38 7.63
N GLU A 166 9.80 -2.18 8.52
CA GLU A 166 11.19 -2.58 8.31
C GLU A 166 11.31 -4.08 8.07
N LEU A 167 10.61 -4.89 8.86
CA LEU A 167 10.57 -6.35 8.72
C LEU A 167 10.01 -6.80 7.36
N LEU A 168 8.86 -6.27 6.96
CA LEU A 168 8.25 -6.56 5.64
C LEU A 168 9.16 -6.09 4.49
N THR A 169 9.80 -4.93 4.65
CA THR A 169 10.72 -4.36 3.65
C THR A 169 11.99 -5.21 3.54
N ALA A 170 12.55 -5.68 4.65
CA ALA A 170 13.71 -6.57 4.66
C ALA A 170 13.40 -7.88 3.91
N TYR A 171 12.27 -8.51 4.19
CA TYR A 171 11.86 -9.72 3.48
C TYR A 171 11.62 -9.45 1.98
N TYR A 172 10.94 -8.36 1.63
CA TYR A 172 10.76 -7.97 0.22
C TYR A 172 12.08 -7.82 -0.53
N GLN A 173 13.09 -7.25 0.12
CA GLN A 173 14.44 -7.09 -0.47
C GLN A 173 15.12 -8.44 -0.68
N GLN A 174 15.04 -9.35 0.31
CA GLN A 174 15.57 -10.71 0.13
C GLN A 174 14.88 -11.43 -1.04
N LEU A 175 13.57 -11.28 -1.20
CA LEU A 175 12.86 -11.82 -2.37
C LEU A 175 13.35 -11.23 -3.70
N CYS A 176 13.72 -9.94 -3.73
CA CYS A 176 14.31 -9.32 -4.92
C CYS A 176 15.72 -9.86 -5.23
N LEU A 177 16.51 -10.13 -4.19
CA LEU A 177 17.83 -10.75 -4.34
C LEU A 177 17.72 -12.21 -4.79
N LEU A 178 16.78 -12.98 -4.22
CA LEU A 178 16.47 -14.34 -4.66
C LEU A 178 16.04 -14.40 -6.13
N ASP A 179 15.17 -13.48 -6.55
CA ASP A 179 14.74 -13.35 -7.94
C ASP A 179 15.94 -13.12 -8.90
N ALA A 180 16.82 -12.19 -8.51
CA ALA A 180 17.99 -11.89 -9.31
C ALA A 180 19.01 -13.05 -9.35
N ARG A 181 19.14 -13.82 -8.25
CA ARG A 181 20.16 -14.85 -8.08
C ARG A 181 19.75 -16.20 -8.64
N PHE A 182 18.47 -16.63 -8.42
CA PHE A 182 18.04 -17.99 -8.68
C PHE A 182 17.04 -18.13 -9.83
N LEU A 183 16.30 -17.07 -10.22
CA LEU A 183 15.26 -17.20 -11.22
C LEU A 183 15.77 -16.91 -12.63
N THR A 184 15.95 -17.98 -13.40
CA THR A 184 16.14 -17.88 -14.85
C THR A 184 14.82 -17.57 -15.55
N PRO A 185 14.81 -17.02 -16.77
CA PRO A 185 13.59 -16.77 -17.53
C PRO A 185 12.74 -18.02 -17.79
N ALA A 186 13.33 -19.21 -17.72
CA ALA A 186 12.68 -20.51 -17.96
C ALA A 186 12.51 -21.35 -16.67
N GLY A 187 13.04 -20.88 -15.51
CA GLY A 187 13.05 -21.63 -14.26
C GLY A 187 12.06 -21.10 -13.24
N SER A 188 11.48 -21.99 -12.44
CA SER A 188 10.70 -21.66 -11.26
C SER A 188 11.30 -22.37 -10.04
N LEU A 189 11.12 -21.78 -8.88
CA LEU A 189 11.56 -22.36 -7.60
C LEU A 189 10.85 -23.66 -7.20
N ARG A 190 9.92 -24.17 -8.03
CA ARG A 190 9.05 -25.32 -7.74
C ARG A 190 8.26 -25.20 -6.43
N LEU A 191 8.17 -24.00 -5.86
CA LEU A 191 7.39 -23.66 -4.68
C LEU A 191 5.99 -23.21 -5.07
N PHE A 192 5.02 -23.44 -4.18
CA PHE A 192 3.67 -22.90 -4.28
C PHE A 192 3.49 -21.85 -3.19
N PHE A 193 3.46 -20.59 -3.59
CA PHE A 193 3.13 -19.48 -2.71
C PHE A 193 1.61 -19.43 -2.55
N GLN A 194 1.13 -19.54 -1.30
CA GLN A 194 -0.28 -19.49 -0.97
C GLN A 194 -0.55 -18.27 -0.09
N TRP A 195 -1.43 -17.40 -0.55
CA TRP A 195 -1.88 -16.22 0.16
C TRP A 195 -3.40 -16.15 0.20
N TYR A 196 -3.94 -15.60 1.28
CA TYR A 196 -5.37 -15.33 1.39
C TYR A 196 -5.65 -13.94 0.82
N ASP A 197 -6.75 -13.82 0.09
CA ASP A 197 -7.28 -12.54 -0.36
C ASP A 197 -7.70 -11.71 0.87
N SER A 198 -7.28 -10.46 0.95
CA SER A 198 -7.54 -9.61 2.13
C SER A 198 -8.99 -9.13 2.22
N LEU A 199 -9.73 -9.12 1.10
CA LEU A 199 -11.11 -8.66 1.00
C LEU A 199 -12.11 -9.82 1.12
N THR A 200 -11.82 -10.92 0.42
CA THR A 200 -12.73 -12.06 0.31
C THR A 200 -12.34 -13.25 1.18
N GLY A 201 -11.12 -13.27 1.72
CA GLY A 201 -10.60 -14.39 2.51
C GLY A 201 -10.28 -15.65 1.71
N VAL A 202 -10.51 -15.66 0.39
CA VAL A 202 -10.31 -16.84 -0.45
C VAL A 202 -8.82 -17.09 -0.67
N PRO A 203 -8.34 -18.36 -0.53
CA PRO A 203 -6.95 -18.69 -0.77
C PRO A 203 -6.61 -18.69 -2.26
N ALA A 204 -5.54 -18.01 -2.63
CA ALA A 204 -4.95 -18.01 -3.96
C ALA A 204 -3.56 -18.65 -3.93
N GLN A 205 -3.20 -19.40 -4.97
CA GLN A 205 -1.91 -20.07 -5.08
C GLN A 205 -1.25 -19.78 -6.43
N GLN A 206 0.06 -19.52 -6.41
CA GLN A 206 0.87 -19.38 -7.62
C GLN A 206 2.31 -19.82 -7.40
N ARG A 207 2.98 -20.33 -8.46
CA ARG A 207 4.40 -20.72 -8.41
C ARG A 207 5.37 -19.56 -8.62
N ALA A 208 4.88 -18.44 -9.13
CA ALA A 208 5.72 -17.29 -9.43
C ALA A 208 6.14 -16.55 -8.16
N LEU A 209 7.45 -16.35 -7.97
CA LEU A 209 7.98 -15.51 -6.88
C LEU A 209 7.44 -14.08 -6.93
N ALA A 210 7.01 -13.62 -8.11
CA ALA A 210 6.34 -12.34 -8.28
C ALA A 210 5.05 -12.24 -7.44
N PHE A 211 4.32 -13.35 -7.24
CA PHE A 211 3.13 -13.36 -6.40
C PHE A 211 3.47 -13.20 -4.91
N GLU A 212 4.55 -13.86 -4.44
CA GLU A 212 5.08 -13.65 -3.09
C GLU A 212 5.50 -12.19 -2.89
N LYS A 213 6.32 -11.63 -3.81
CA LYS A 213 6.74 -10.22 -3.76
C LYS A 213 5.56 -9.25 -3.78
N GLY A 214 4.60 -9.48 -4.66
CA GLY A 214 3.40 -8.66 -4.75
C GLY A 214 2.55 -8.69 -3.48
N SER A 215 2.38 -9.87 -2.87
CA SER A 215 1.61 -10.02 -1.63
C SER A 215 2.30 -9.34 -0.43
N VAL A 216 3.63 -9.41 -0.35
CA VAL A 216 4.40 -8.67 0.67
C VAL A 216 4.31 -7.15 0.45
N LEU A 217 4.38 -6.69 -0.80
CA LEU A 217 4.20 -5.26 -1.12
C LEU A 217 2.78 -4.77 -0.81
N PHE A 218 1.76 -5.62 -1.01
CA PHE A 218 0.40 -5.32 -0.56
C PHE A 218 0.37 -5.12 0.96
N ASN A 219 1.01 -6.01 1.73
CA ASN A 219 1.08 -5.90 3.18
C ASN A 219 1.85 -4.66 3.65
N ILE A 220 2.88 -4.22 2.94
CA ILE A 220 3.55 -2.94 3.20
C ILE A 220 2.56 -1.78 3.03
N GLY A 221 1.77 -1.77 1.95
CA GLY A 221 0.71 -0.79 1.73
C GLY A 221 -0.36 -0.84 2.82
N ALA A 222 -0.88 -2.03 3.13
CA ALA A 222 -1.90 -2.24 4.15
C ALA A 222 -1.41 -1.80 5.55
N LEU A 223 -0.16 -2.12 5.91
CA LEU A 223 0.41 -1.69 7.19
C LEU A 223 0.56 -0.16 7.28
N HIS A 224 0.92 0.52 6.19
CA HIS A 224 0.88 1.98 6.14
C HIS A 224 -0.51 2.54 6.40
N THR A 225 -1.58 1.89 5.89
CA THR A 225 -2.97 2.34 6.16
C THR A 225 -3.32 2.21 7.65
N GLN A 226 -2.88 1.13 8.30
CA GLN A 226 -3.12 0.90 9.73
C GLN A 226 -2.35 1.90 10.60
N ILE A 227 -1.10 2.22 10.23
CA ILE A 227 -0.30 3.24 10.91
C ILE A 227 -0.97 4.61 10.77
N GLY A 228 -1.38 4.99 9.55
CA GLY A 228 -2.06 6.27 9.30
C GLY A 228 -3.38 6.42 10.05
N ALA A 229 -4.20 5.35 10.11
CA ALA A 229 -5.48 5.35 10.80
C ALA A 229 -5.36 5.49 12.33
N ARG A 230 -4.21 5.13 12.92
CA ARG A 230 -3.95 5.19 14.37
C ARG A 230 -3.30 6.49 14.84
N GLN A 231 -2.91 7.37 13.92
CA GLN A 231 -2.33 8.66 14.29
C GLN A 231 -3.35 9.53 15.02
N ASP A 232 -2.89 10.28 16.01
CA ASP A 232 -3.68 11.35 16.64
C ASP A 232 -3.76 12.56 15.69
N ARG A 233 -4.80 12.60 14.87
CA ARG A 233 -5.00 13.64 13.86
C ARG A 233 -5.55 14.94 14.42
N ALA A 234 -5.80 14.99 15.73
CA ALA A 234 -6.13 16.23 16.42
C ALA A 234 -4.93 17.17 16.56
N CYS A 235 -3.70 16.66 16.45
CA CYS A 235 -2.48 17.44 16.44
C CYS A 235 -1.87 17.52 15.04
N VAL A 236 -1.14 18.59 14.76
CA VAL A 236 -0.55 18.88 13.44
C VAL A 236 0.46 17.79 13.03
N GLU A 237 1.28 17.32 13.97
CA GLU A 237 2.29 16.29 13.74
C GLU A 237 1.64 14.96 13.38
N GLY A 238 0.60 14.55 14.11
CA GLY A 238 -0.13 13.31 13.84
C GLY A 238 -0.90 13.35 12.52
N ALA A 239 -1.52 14.49 12.21
CA ALA A 239 -2.15 14.71 10.90
C ALA A 239 -1.12 14.59 9.76
N HIS A 240 0.06 15.19 9.90
CA HIS A 240 1.14 15.08 8.92
C HIS A 240 1.66 13.65 8.77
N CYS A 241 1.86 12.91 9.87
CA CYS A 241 2.25 11.50 9.85
C CYS A 241 1.18 10.63 9.15
N ALA A 242 -0.10 10.91 9.39
CA ALA A 242 -1.20 10.21 8.72
C ALA A 242 -1.20 10.48 7.21
N VAL A 243 -1.03 11.73 6.78
CA VAL A 243 -0.89 12.07 5.34
C VAL A 243 0.24 11.29 4.70
N GLU A 244 1.44 11.29 5.31
CA GLU A 244 2.59 10.56 4.76
C GLU A 244 2.32 9.05 4.69
N ALA A 245 1.70 8.46 5.68
CA ALA A 245 1.36 7.05 5.71
C ALA A 245 0.36 6.67 4.59
N PHE A 246 -0.72 7.43 4.41
CA PHE A 246 -1.68 7.18 3.33
C PHE A 246 -1.09 7.43 1.94
N GLN A 247 -0.24 8.44 1.76
CA GLN A 247 0.49 8.66 0.51
C GLN A 247 1.40 7.46 0.14
N ARG A 248 2.08 6.85 1.12
CA ARG A 248 2.92 5.67 0.91
C ARG A 248 2.11 4.42 0.64
N ALA A 249 0.96 4.27 1.30
CA ALA A 249 0.00 3.20 0.99
C ALA A 249 -0.48 3.31 -0.47
N ALA A 250 -0.92 4.50 -0.90
CA ALA A 250 -1.32 4.74 -2.28
C ALA A 250 -0.20 4.42 -3.27
N GLY A 251 1.05 4.82 -2.98
CA GLY A 251 2.21 4.50 -3.81
C GLY A 251 2.52 3.01 -3.88
N ALA A 252 2.30 2.25 -2.80
CA ALA A 252 2.43 0.79 -2.81
C ALA A 252 1.40 0.13 -3.72
N PHE A 253 0.12 0.56 -3.67
CA PHE A 253 -0.95 0.02 -4.53
C PHE A 253 -0.76 0.43 -6.00
N SER A 254 -0.29 1.64 -6.28
CA SER A 254 0.07 2.07 -7.63
C SER A 254 1.20 1.23 -8.22
N LEU A 255 2.26 0.97 -7.43
CA LEU A 255 3.38 0.11 -7.82
C LEU A 255 2.93 -1.33 -8.09
N LEU A 256 2.02 -1.86 -7.25
CA LEU A 256 1.41 -3.18 -7.47
C LEU A 256 0.64 -3.23 -8.78
N ARG A 257 -0.23 -2.27 -9.02
CA ARG A 257 -1.03 -2.19 -10.25
C ARG A 257 -0.18 -2.14 -11.51
N GLU A 258 0.94 -1.42 -11.48
CA GLU A 258 1.85 -1.31 -12.61
C GLU A 258 2.67 -2.58 -12.89
N ASN A 259 2.99 -3.37 -11.86
CA ASN A 259 3.97 -4.45 -11.96
C ASN A 259 3.42 -5.85 -11.70
N PHE A 260 2.25 -5.98 -11.04
CA PHE A 260 1.69 -7.26 -10.59
C PHE A 260 0.22 -7.46 -10.97
N SER A 261 -0.24 -6.88 -12.07
CA SER A 261 -1.63 -6.84 -12.50
C SER A 261 -2.27 -8.20 -12.84
N HIS A 262 -1.50 -9.29 -12.86
CA HIS A 262 -1.96 -10.65 -13.17
C HIS A 262 -1.96 -11.59 -11.94
N ALA A 263 -2.07 -11.04 -10.76
CA ALA A 263 -2.20 -11.86 -9.54
C ALA A 263 -3.52 -12.63 -9.53
N PRO A 264 -3.54 -13.87 -9.00
CA PRO A 264 -4.74 -14.69 -8.96
C PRO A 264 -5.72 -14.32 -7.83
N SER A 265 -5.58 -13.16 -7.23
CA SER A 265 -6.31 -12.69 -6.05
C SER A 265 -7.09 -11.41 -6.39
N PRO A 266 -8.43 -11.34 -6.13
CA PRO A 266 -9.26 -10.18 -6.44
C PRO A 266 -8.77 -8.86 -5.84
N ASP A 267 -8.23 -8.88 -4.62
CA ASP A 267 -7.67 -7.70 -3.93
C ASP A 267 -6.45 -7.11 -4.65
N MET A 268 -5.76 -7.92 -5.45
CA MET A 268 -4.62 -7.49 -6.27
C MET A 268 -5.00 -7.26 -7.75
N SER A 269 -6.28 -7.27 -8.10
CA SER A 269 -6.73 -6.90 -9.44
C SER A 269 -6.47 -5.41 -9.72
N ALA A 270 -6.25 -5.05 -10.98
CA ALA A 270 -6.01 -3.66 -11.36
C ALA A 270 -7.14 -2.72 -10.93
N ALA A 271 -8.39 -3.19 -10.97
CA ALA A 271 -9.56 -2.44 -10.54
C ALA A 271 -9.58 -2.22 -9.03
N SER A 272 -9.36 -3.28 -8.23
CA SER A 272 -9.29 -3.18 -6.77
C SER A 272 -8.13 -2.29 -6.33
N LEU A 273 -6.93 -2.47 -6.91
CA LEU A 273 -5.77 -1.64 -6.59
C LEU A 273 -5.99 -0.15 -6.93
N SER A 274 -6.70 0.14 -8.04
CA SER A 274 -7.06 1.52 -8.39
C SER A 274 -8.04 2.12 -7.37
N ALA A 275 -9.03 1.36 -6.91
CA ALA A 275 -9.97 1.80 -5.89
C ALA A 275 -9.28 2.03 -4.54
N LEU A 276 -8.36 1.15 -4.14
CA LEU A 276 -7.57 1.28 -2.92
C LEU A 276 -6.62 2.48 -2.97
N GLU A 277 -5.94 2.71 -4.11
CA GLU A 277 -5.10 3.88 -4.33
C GLU A 277 -5.92 5.18 -4.16
N GLN A 278 -7.09 5.27 -4.81
CA GLN A 278 -7.99 6.43 -4.70
C GLN A 278 -8.50 6.63 -3.27
N LEU A 279 -8.87 5.54 -2.58
CA LEU A 279 -9.31 5.60 -1.18
C LEU A 279 -8.22 6.18 -0.27
N MET A 280 -6.97 5.72 -0.43
CA MET A 280 -5.86 6.23 0.38
C MET A 280 -5.56 7.69 0.09
N MET A 281 -5.71 8.13 -1.16
CA MET A 281 -5.56 9.54 -1.53
C MET A 281 -6.67 10.41 -0.94
N ALA A 282 -7.92 9.93 -0.92
CA ALA A 282 -9.03 10.63 -0.27
C ALA A 282 -8.81 10.76 1.25
N GLN A 283 -8.34 9.69 1.91
CA GLN A 283 -7.99 9.71 3.34
C GLN A 283 -6.81 10.64 3.64
N ALA A 284 -5.81 10.71 2.74
CA ALA A 284 -4.72 11.68 2.87
C ALA A 284 -5.23 13.13 2.75
N GLN A 285 -6.16 13.41 1.81
CA GLN A 285 -6.77 14.74 1.68
C GLN A 285 -7.62 15.12 2.90
N GLU A 286 -8.32 14.15 3.50
CA GLU A 286 -9.04 14.34 4.76
C GLU A 286 -8.09 14.75 5.90
N CYS A 287 -6.93 14.07 6.03
CA CYS A 287 -5.92 14.42 7.03
C CYS A 287 -5.32 15.82 6.78
N VAL A 288 -5.17 16.25 5.54
CA VAL A 288 -4.76 17.64 5.20
C VAL A 288 -5.80 18.63 5.71
N PHE A 289 -7.09 18.38 5.46
CA PHE A 289 -8.17 19.23 5.96
C PHE A 289 -8.21 19.28 7.50
N GLU A 290 -8.09 18.13 8.16
CA GLU A 290 -8.08 18.06 9.63
C GLU A 290 -6.90 18.83 10.23
N GLY A 291 -5.70 18.75 9.62
CA GLY A 291 -4.52 19.50 10.03
C GLY A 291 -4.63 21.02 9.84
N LEU A 292 -5.51 21.47 8.94
CA LEU A 292 -5.82 22.90 8.73
C LEU A 292 -6.94 23.41 9.64
N SER A 293 -7.78 22.49 10.17
CA SER A 293 -8.92 22.84 11.00
C SER A 293 -8.47 23.16 12.42
N PRO A 294 -8.60 24.39 12.91
CA PRO A 294 -8.25 24.71 14.28
C PRO A 294 -9.22 24.03 15.26
N PRO A 295 -8.81 23.79 16.52
CA PRO A 295 -9.71 23.34 17.57
C PRO A 295 -10.94 24.22 17.66
N ALA A 296 -12.10 23.66 18.00
CA ALA A 296 -13.39 24.37 18.03
C ALA A 296 -13.37 25.66 18.88
N SER A 297 -12.50 25.73 19.91
CA SER A 297 -12.30 26.91 20.74
C SER A 297 -11.55 28.04 20.05
N MET A 298 -10.88 27.79 18.93
CA MET A 298 -10.05 28.75 18.18
C MET A 298 -10.55 28.91 16.74
N ALA A 299 -11.84 28.66 16.47
CA ALA A 299 -12.39 28.78 15.12
C ALA A 299 -12.04 30.16 14.51
N PRO A 300 -11.48 30.19 13.29
CA PRO A 300 -11.08 31.44 12.67
C PRO A 300 -12.31 32.30 12.41
N ARG A 301 -12.26 33.56 12.80
CA ARG A 301 -13.28 34.58 12.50
C ARG A 301 -12.97 35.31 11.19
N ASP A 302 -11.84 34.98 10.57
CA ASP A 302 -11.39 35.55 9.33
C ASP A 302 -12.12 34.91 8.12
N CYS A 303 -12.65 35.76 7.23
CA CYS A 303 -13.38 35.35 6.03
C CYS A 303 -12.52 34.47 5.11
N LEU A 304 -11.27 34.85 4.89
CA LEU A 304 -10.36 34.12 4.01
C LEU A 304 -10.06 32.71 4.54
N ALA A 305 -9.84 32.57 5.84
CA ALA A 305 -9.62 31.28 6.48
C ALA A 305 -10.86 30.37 6.37
N GLN A 306 -12.07 30.93 6.53
CA GLN A 306 -13.31 30.17 6.33
C GLN A 306 -13.51 29.74 4.89
N LEU A 307 -13.18 30.60 3.91
CA LEU A 307 -13.22 30.24 2.47
C LEU A 307 -12.24 29.12 2.14
N HIS A 308 -11.02 29.18 2.67
CA HIS A 308 -10.03 28.12 2.48
C HIS A 308 -10.51 26.79 3.06
N LEU A 309 -11.06 26.77 4.27
CA LEU A 309 -11.64 25.57 4.87
C LEU A 309 -12.81 25.02 4.04
N ALA A 310 -13.65 25.89 3.48
CA ALA A 310 -14.74 25.47 2.61
C ALA A 310 -14.24 24.79 1.33
N GLN A 311 -13.23 25.35 0.68
CA GLN A 311 -12.64 24.80 -0.53
C GLN A 311 -11.95 23.47 -0.27
N GLU A 312 -11.19 23.35 0.82
CA GLU A 312 -10.52 22.11 1.23
C GLU A 312 -11.56 21.02 1.59
N ALA A 313 -12.62 21.36 2.33
CA ALA A 313 -13.70 20.41 2.62
C ALA A 313 -14.42 19.93 1.34
N ALA A 314 -14.66 20.85 0.40
CA ALA A 314 -15.23 20.51 -0.91
C ALA A 314 -14.30 19.58 -1.71
N GLN A 315 -12.98 19.76 -1.60
CA GLN A 315 -12.00 18.85 -2.21
C GLN A 315 -12.06 17.46 -1.61
N VAL A 316 -12.11 17.33 -0.29
CA VAL A 316 -12.28 16.02 0.40
C VAL A 316 -13.56 15.34 -0.07
N ALA A 317 -14.68 16.10 -0.12
CA ALA A 317 -15.95 15.59 -0.62
C ALA A 317 -15.86 15.09 -2.07
N ALA A 318 -15.16 15.82 -2.94
CA ALA A 318 -14.97 15.44 -4.34
C ALA A 318 -14.14 14.15 -4.48
N GLU A 319 -13.07 14.00 -3.71
CA GLU A 319 -12.25 12.77 -3.68
C GLU A 319 -13.08 11.58 -3.19
N TYR A 320 -13.83 11.69 -2.10
CA TYR A 320 -14.70 10.61 -1.63
C TYR A 320 -15.84 10.28 -2.60
N ARG A 321 -16.40 11.25 -3.32
CA ARG A 321 -17.38 10.99 -4.38
C ARG A 321 -16.76 10.21 -5.55
N LEU A 322 -15.50 10.49 -5.89
CA LEU A 322 -14.77 9.72 -6.90
C LEU A 322 -14.56 8.27 -6.45
N VAL A 323 -14.08 8.08 -5.21
CA VAL A 323 -13.91 6.75 -4.61
C VAL A 323 -15.22 5.98 -4.58
N HIS A 324 -16.32 6.60 -4.12
CA HIS A 324 -17.65 5.98 -4.07
C HIS A 324 -18.10 5.49 -5.45
N ARG A 325 -17.93 6.31 -6.50
CA ARG A 325 -18.26 5.92 -7.87
C ARG A 325 -17.42 4.74 -8.37
N THR A 326 -16.13 4.70 -8.03
CA THR A 326 -15.24 3.59 -8.40
C THR A 326 -15.62 2.30 -7.67
N MET A 327 -15.93 2.39 -6.36
CA MET A 327 -16.35 1.25 -5.55
C MET A 327 -17.72 0.67 -5.97
N ALA A 328 -18.60 1.50 -6.52
CA ALA A 328 -19.92 1.08 -7.00
C ALA A 328 -19.90 0.36 -8.36
N GLN A 329 -18.76 0.30 -9.04
CA GLN A 329 -18.65 -0.33 -10.35
C GLN A 329 -18.16 -1.78 -10.26
N PRO A 330 -18.71 -2.70 -11.09
CA PRO A 330 -18.13 -4.03 -11.25
C PRO A 330 -16.71 -3.96 -11.83
N PRO A 331 -15.80 -4.87 -11.46
CA PRO A 331 -15.97 -5.97 -10.51
C PRO A 331 -15.71 -5.58 -9.03
N VAL A 332 -15.34 -4.33 -8.77
CA VAL A 332 -14.91 -3.87 -7.43
C VAL A 332 -16.04 -3.98 -6.41
N HIS A 333 -17.26 -3.62 -6.81
CA HIS A 333 -18.47 -3.71 -5.97
C HIS A 333 -18.66 -5.11 -5.36
N ASP A 334 -18.29 -6.17 -6.10
CA ASP A 334 -18.54 -7.55 -5.68
C ASP A 334 -17.55 -8.05 -4.62
N TYR A 335 -16.43 -7.35 -4.43
CA TYR A 335 -15.34 -7.75 -3.54
C TYR A 335 -15.22 -6.86 -2.30
N LEU A 336 -15.67 -5.60 -2.38
CA LEU A 336 -15.54 -4.66 -1.27
C LEU A 336 -16.69 -4.80 -0.27
N PRO A 337 -16.39 -4.66 1.05
CA PRO A 337 -17.44 -4.61 2.07
C PRO A 337 -18.40 -3.44 1.82
N VAL A 338 -19.71 -3.71 1.89
CA VAL A 338 -20.77 -2.68 1.75
C VAL A 338 -20.58 -1.55 2.77
N SER A 339 -20.07 -1.87 3.97
CA SER A 339 -19.76 -0.88 5.00
C SER A 339 -18.73 0.16 4.55
N TRP A 340 -17.73 -0.21 3.74
CA TRP A 340 -16.76 0.73 3.20
C TRP A 340 -17.39 1.68 2.19
N THR A 341 -18.17 1.15 1.25
CA THR A 341 -18.87 1.98 0.24
C THR A 341 -19.83 2.95 0.92
N THR A 342 -20.56 2.49 1.96
CA THR A 342 -21.45 3.36 2.73
C THR A 342 -20.66 4.41 3.53
N LEU A 343 -19.57 4.04 4.20
CA LEU A 343 -18.74 4.99 4.95
C LEU A 343 -18.17 6.08 4.04
N VAL A 344 -17.66 5.69 2.88
CA VAL A 344 -17.16 6.64 1.86
C VAL A 344 -18.27 7.60 1.41
N HIS A 345 -19.49 7.11 1.25
CA HIS A 345 -20.64 7.95 0.90
C HIS A 345 -21.01 8.91 2.05
N VAL A 346 -21.08 8.42 3.29
CA VAL A 346 -21.31 9.26 4.48
C VAL A 346 -20.26 10.37 4.57
N LYS A 347 -18.97 10.04 4.37
CA LYS A 347 -17.89 11.03 4.37
C LYS A 347 -18.04 12.06 3.25
N ALA A 348 -18.42 11.63 2.05
CA ALA A 348 -18.64 12.54 0.94
C ALA A 348 -19.72 13.58 1.23
N GLU A 349 -20.86 13.16 1.81
CA GLU A 349 -21.95 14.07 2.19
C GLU A 349 -21.56 14.93 3.40
N TYR A 350 -20.90 14.35 4.39
CA TYR A 350 -20.42 15.09 5.56
C TYR A 350 -19.45 16.22 5.18
N PHE A 351 -18.40 15.95 4.39
CA PHE A 351 -17.44 16.99 3.99
C PHE A 351 -18.05 18.02 3.03
N CYS A 352 -19.00 17.60 2.19
CA CYS A 352 -19.77 18.55 1.38
C CYS A 352 -20.57 19.50 2.27
N SER A 353 -21.21 18.98 3.32
CA SER A 353 -21.95 19.79 4.26
C SER A 353 -21.07 20.75 5.06
N LEU A 354 -19.87 20.32 5.45
CA LEU A 354 -18.87 21.18 6.10
C LEU A 354 -18.43 22.33 5.19
N ALA A 355 -18.24 22.07 3.89
CA ALA A 355 -17.91 23.12 2.94
C ALA A 355 -18.98 24.21 2.94
N HIS A 356 -20.27 23.83 2.89
CA HIS A 356 -21.37 24.78 2.94
C HIS A 356 -21.45 25.50 4.30
N TYR A 357 -21.20 24.82 5.42
CA TYR A 357 -21.12 25.44 6.72
C TYR A 357 -20.05 26.54 6.78
N HIS A 358 -18.84 26.28 6.29
CA HIS A 358 -17.75 27.26 6.28
C HIS A 358 -18.02 28.46 5.37
N ILE A 359 -18.68 28.28 4.21
CA ILE A 359 -19.14 29.43 3.39
C ILE A 359 -20.16 30.26 4.15
N ALA A 360 -21.10 29.64 4.86
CA ALA A 360 -22.07 30.38 5.65
C ALA A 360 -21.42 31.20 6.76
N MET A 361 -20.40 30.63 7.44
CA MET A 361 -19.62 31.33 8.45
C MET A 361 -18.85 32.53 7.83
N ALA A 362 -18.25 32.36 6.64
CA ALA A 362 -17.58 33.44 5.92
C ALA A 362 -18.55 34.58 5.57
N LEU A 363 -19.78 34.25 5.17
CA LEU A 363 -20.80 35.23 4.80
C LEU A 363 -21.41 36.00 6.00
N CYS A 364 -21.60 35.28 7.14
CA CYS A 364 -22.36 35.82 8.27
C CYS A 364 -21.52 36.47 9.35
N ASP A 365 -20.31 35.97 9.59
CA ASP A 365 -19.47 36.39 10.73
C ASP A 365 -18.35 37.38 10.35
N SER A 366 -18.10 37.59 9.05
CA SER A 366 -17.04 38.49 8.58
C SER A 366 -17.48 39.95 8.54
N SER A 367 -16.61 40.85 9.01
CA SER A 367 -16.79 42.29 8.92
C SER A 367 -16.64 42.76 7.46
N PRO A 368 -17.48 43.70 6.97
CA PRO A 368 -17.39 44.23 5.61
C PRO A 368 -16.05 44.92 5.27
N ALA A 369 -15.25 45.27 6.27
CA ALA A 369 -13.94 45.88 6.10
C ALA A 369 -12.88 44.97 5.49
N THR A 370 -13.05 43.63 5.61
CA THR A 370 -12.10 42.60 5.15
C THR A 370 -12.30 42.21 3.68
N GLU A 371 -13.38 42.63 3.04
CA GLU A 371 -13.71 42.22 1.67
C GLU A 371 -12.90 42.94 0.57
N GLY A 372 -12.41 44.13 0.84
CA GLY A 372 -11.55 44.88 -0.09
C GLY A 372 -10.18 44.24 -0.34
N GLU A 373 -9.77 43.30 0.54
CA GLU A 373 -8.48 42.62 0.48
C GLU A 373 -8.56 41.24 -0.17
N LEU A 374 -9.78 40.72 -0.45
CA LEU A 374 -9.95 39.39 -1.05
C LEU A 374 -9.62 39.38 -2.55
N PRO A 375 -8.84 38.41 -3.04
CA PRO A 375 -8.58 38.21 -4.45
C PRO A 375 -9.88 38.08 -5.25
N ALA A 376 -9.97 38.69 -6.46
CA ALA A 376 -11.19 38.74 -7.29
C ALA A 376 -11.77 37.33 -7.58
N HIS A 377 -10.94 36.28 -7.67
CA HIS A 377 -11.41 34.92 -7.92
C HIS A 377 -12.06 34.27 -6.66
N GLU A 378 -11.80 34.75 -5.47
CA GLU A 378 -12.42 34.27 -4.23
C GLU A 378 -13.72 35.01 -3.92
N GLN A 379 -13.86 36.26 -4.38
CA GLN A 379 -15.10 37.04 -4.29
C GLN A 379 -16.26 36.38 -5.07
N VAL A 380 -15.95 35.56 -6.11
CA VAL A 380 -16.96 34.82 -6.89
C VAL A 380 -17.74 33.82 -6.06
N PHE A 381 -17.09 33.21 -5.01
CA PHE A 381 -17.77 32.23 -4.15
C PHE A 381 -18.79 32.86 -3.20
N LEU A 382 -18.71 34.17 -3.00
CA LEU A 382 -19.61 34.92 -2.13
C LEU A 382 -20.81 35.51 -2.89
N GLN A 383 -20.95 35.21 -4.19
CA GLN A 383 -22.02 35.75 -5.03
C GLN A 383 -23.12 34.74 -5.29
N PRO A 384 -24.41 35.19 -5.38
CA PRO A 384 -25.50 34.30 -5.76
C PRO A 384 -25.35 33.83 -7.23
N PRO A 385 -25.91 32.66 -7.58
CA PRO A 385 -25.84 32.12 -8.93
C PRO A 385 -26.41 33.14 -9.93
N ALA A 386 -25.64 33.41 -10.98
CA ALA A 386 -25.98 34.39 -11.98
C ALA A 386 -27.29 34.02 -12.67
N SER A 387 -28.36 34.74 -12.41
CA SER A 387 -29.49 34.84 -13.32
C SER A 387 -28.99 35.53 -14.58
N SER A 388 -29.19 34.90 -15.71
CA SER A 388 -28.85 35.13 -17.11
C SER A 388 -28.70 36.56 -17.66
N LYS A 389 -28.00 37.48 -16.97
CA LYS A 389 -27.60 38.79 -17.52
C LYS A 389 -26.15 39.11 -17.17
N PRO A 390 -25.32 39.53 -18.14
CA PRO A 390 -23.97 39.98 -17.84
C PRO A 390 -24.04 41.27 -17.01
N ARG A 391 -23.71 41.17 -15.71
CA ARG A 391 -23.51 42.34 -14.83
C ARG A 391 -22.05 42.78 -14.92
N GLY A 392 -21.86 44.09 -14.95
CA GLY A 392 -20.58 44.77 -14.81
C GLY A 392 -19.83 44.42 -13.50
N PRO A 393 -18.73 45.12 -13.17
CA PRO A 393 -17.87 44.76 -12.02
C PRO A 393 -18.72 44.54 -10.79
N ALA A 394 -18.48 43.40 -10.13
CA ALA A 394 -19.25 42.92 -9.00
C ALA A 394 -19.25 43.97 -7.88
N LEU A 395 -20.42 44.48 -7.53
CA LEU A 395 -20.64 45.29 -6.34
C LEU A 395 -20.62 44.39 -5.13
N PRO A 396 -20.03 44.82 -3.99
CA PRO A 396 -20.09 44.06 -2.74
C PRO A 396 -21.56 43.79 -2.38
N LEU A 397 -21.87 42.53 -2.01
CA LEU A 397 -23.20 42.12 -1.59
C LEU A 397 -23.64 42.95 -0.38
N GLU A 398 -24.88 43.49 -0.44
CA GLU A 398 -25.47 44.13 0.74
C GLU A 398 -25.58 43.11 1.91
N LEU A 399 -25.50 43.58 3.13
CA LEU A 399 -25.54 42.75 4.35
C LEU A 399 -26.75 41.80 4.38
N GLY A 400 -27.92 42.26 3.89
CA GLY A 400 -29.14 41.46 3.79
C GLY A 400 -29.02 40.32 2.77
N GLU A 401 -28.39 40.55 1.61
CA GLU A 401 -28.18 39.53 0.60
C GLU A 401 -27.15 38.46 1.06
N ARG A 402 -26.10 38.89 1.75
CA ARG A 402 -25.11 37.97 2.37
C ARG A 402 -25.76 37.06 3.39
N ARG A 403 -26.64 37.61 4.23
CA ARG A 403 -27.37 36.83 5.25
C ARG A 403 -28.30 35.82 4.60
N LYS A 404 -29.03 36.17 3.52
CA LYS A 404 -29.89 35.27 2.74
C LYS A 404 -29.08 34.13 2.12
N LEU A 405 -27.96 34.43 1.50
CA LEU A 405 -27.07 33.42 0.90
C LEU A 405 -26.44 32.54 2.01
N GLY A 406 -26.03 33.11 3.14
CA GLY A 406 -25.55 32.36 4.31
C GLY A 406 -26.58 31.38 4.84
N LYS A 407 -27.86 31.79 4.98
CA LYS A 407 -28.99 30.89 5.35
C LYS A 407 -29.17 29.78 4.33
N ALA A 408 -29.08 30.04 3.03
CA ALA A 408 -29.17 29.04 1.99
C ALA A 408 -28.06 27.99 2.10
N HIS A 409 -26.81 28.40 2.34
CA HIS A 409 -25.70 27.49 2.58
C HIS A 409 -25.87 26.68 3.86
N LEU A 410 -26.35 27.26 4.98
CA LEU A 410 -26.66 26.54 6.21
C LEU A 410 -27.74 25.48 5.99
N LYS A 411 -28.81 25.82 5.26
CA LYS A 411 -29.86 24.86 4.90
C LYS A 411 -29.29 23.66 4.14
N ARG A 412 -28.41 23.91 3.18
CA ARG A 412 -27.76 22.84 2.43
C ARG A 412 -26.77 22.01 3.29
N ALA A 413 -26.08 22.66 4.24
CA ALA A 413 -25.26 21.96 5.23
C ALA A 413 -26.08 21.04 6.12
N ILE A 414 -27.21 21.51 6.65
CA ILE A 414 -28.14 20.73 7.49
C ILE A 414 -28.65 19.51 6.72
N LEU A 415 -29.17 19.72 5.49
CA LEU A 415 -29.66 18.62 4.65
C LEU A 415 -28.59 17.57 4.37
N GLY A 416 -27.35 17.99 4.10
CA GLY A 416 -26.21 17.06 3.89
C GLY A 416 -25.83 16.28 5.14
N GLN A 417 -25.89 16.90 6.33
CA GLN A 417 -25.62 16.25 7.62
C GLN A 417 -26.72 15.27 7.99
N GLU A 418 -28.00 15.62 7.75
CA GLU A 418 -29.14 14.71 7.93
C GLU A 418 -29.04 13.49 7.00
N GLU A 419 -28.67 13.71 5.73
CA GLU A 419 -28.45 12.62 4.78
C GLU A 419 -27.29 11.72 5.21
N ALA A 420 -26.16 12.28 5.67
CA ALA A 420 -25.05 11.51 6.22
C ALA A 420 -25.49 10.64 7.42
N LEU A 421 -26.30 11.18 8.35
CA LEU A 421 -26.87 10.40 9.46
C LEU A 421 -27.84 9.33 8.97
N ARG A 422 -28.66 9.63 7.97
CA ARG A 422 -29.58 8.66 7.37
C ARG A 422 -28.81 7.49 6.76
N LEU A 423 -27.79 7.76 5.94
CA LEU A 423 -26.91 6.74 5.33
C LEU A 423 -26.22 5.89 6.41
N HIS A 424 -25.69 6.53 7.47
CA HIS A 424 -25.09 5.83 8.61
C HIS A 424 -26.06 4.83 9.25
N THR A 425 -27.32 5.22 9.46
CA THR A 425 -28.34 4.37 10.11
C THR A 425 -28.81 3.22 9.23
N LEU A 426 -28.72 3.35 7.90
CA LEU A 426 -29.11 2.29 6.97
C LEU A 426 -28.13 1.10 6.98
N CYS A 427 -26.85 1.35 7.23
CA CYS A 427 -25.84 0.30 7.30
C CYS A 427 -25.75 -0.27 8.72
N ARG A 428 -26.11 -1.56 8.87
CA ARG A 428 -26.12 -2.24 10.19
C ARG A 428 -24.75 -2.18 10.89
N VAL A 429 -23.66 -2.39 10.14
CA VAL A 429 -22.29 -2.38 10.67
C VAL A 429 -21.90 -0.97 11.14
N LEU A 430 -22.22 0.06 10.36
CA LEU A 430 -21.89 1.44 10.71
C LEU A 430 -22.69 1.96 11.90
N ARG A 431 -23.90 1.45 12.14
CA ARG A 431 -24.70 1.83 13.32
C ARG A 431 -24.00 1.58 14.65
N GLU A 432 -23.09 0.60 14.69
CA GLU A 432 -22.29 0.26 15.87
C GLU A 432 -21.10 1.21 16.05
N VAL A 433 -20.84 2.10 15.09
CA VAL A 433 -19.75 3.10 15.14
C VAL A 433 -20.28 4.41 15.70
N ASP A 434 -20.42 4.48 17.02
CA ASP A 434 -20.95 5.66 17.74
C ASP A 434 -20.16 6.93 17.46
N LEU A 435 -18.84 6.81 17.28
CA LEU A 435 -17.94 7.92 17.00
C LEU A 435 -18.33 8.70 15.74
N LEU A 436 -18.60 8.01 14.62
CA LEU A 436 -19.00 8.64 13.36
C LEU A 436 -20.31 9.39 13.53
N ARG A 437 -21.29 8.76 14.21
CA ARG A 437 -22.57 9.37 14.51
C ARG A 437 -22.42 10.62 15.35
N ALA A 438 -21.57 10.59 16.38
CA ALA A 438 -21.33 11.72 17.28
C ALA A 438 -20.75 12.92 16.54
N VAL A 439 -19.76 12.69 15.66
CA VAL A 439 -19.14 13.75 14.84
C VAL A 439 -20.17 14.44 13.95
N VAL A 440 -20.95 13.66 13.19
CA VAL A 440 -21.93 14.22 12.25
C VAL A 440 -23.07 14.91 13.02
N ALA A 441 -23.54 14.32 14.13
CA ALA A 441 -24.59 14.92 14.96
C ALA A 441 -24.13 16.25 15.61
N GLN A 442 -22.89 16.33 16.07
CA GLN A 442 -22.33 17.58 16.60
C GLN A 442 -22.23 18.67 15.52
N ALA A 443 -21.85 18.30 14.29
CA ALA A 443 -21.84 19.24 13.17
C ALA A 443 -23.25 19.74 12.85
N LEU A 444 -24.26 18.84 12.84
CA LEU A 444 -25.65 19.18 12.61
C LEU A 444 -26.15 20.16 13.69
N GLN A 445 -25.87 19.90 14.97
CA GLN A 445 -26.26 20.80 16.05
C GLN A 445 -25.66 22.20 15.88
N ARG A 446 -24.38 22.29 15.50
CA ARG A 446 -23.73 23.58 15.21
C ARG A 446 -24.39 24.32 14.05
N SER A 447 -24.72 23.62 12.97
CA SER A 447 -25.41 24.20 11.82
C SER A 447 -26.81 24.69 12.15
N LEU A 448 -27.58 23.92 12.95
CA LEU A 448 -28.91 24.28 13.42
C LEU A 448 -28.88 25.48 14.36
N ALA A 449 -27.94 25.51 15.31
CA ALA A 449 -27.77 26.65 16.23
C ALA A 449 -27.50 27.93 15.44
N LYS A 450 -26.58 27.89 14.47
CA LYS A 450 -26.25 29.06 13.64
C LYS A 450 -27.42 29.46 12.73
N TYR A 451 -28.15 28.51 12.19
CA TYR A 451 -29.36 28.78 11.41
C TYR A 451 -30.41 29.51 12.26
N SER A 452 -30.64 29.04 13.50
CA SER A 452 -31.59 29.67 14.44
C SER A 452 -31.19 31.11 14.82
N GLU A 453 -29.90 31.39 14.98
CA GLU A 453 -29.41 32.76 15.21
C GLU A 453 -29.79 33.73 14.08
N LEU A 454 -29.80 33.22 12.85
CA LEU A 454 -30.12 34.00 11.67
C LEU A 454 -31.62 34.11 11.39
N ASP A 455 -32.45 33.26 12.01
CA ASP A 455 -33.91 33.16 11.76
C ASP A 455 -34.75 34.08 12.64
N CYS A 456 -34.13 34.92 13.48
CA CYS A 456 -34.84 35.80 14.45
C CYS A 456 -35.59 36.97 13.81
N GLU A 457 -35.57 37.14 12.48
CA GLU A 457 -36.32 38.18 11.78
C GLU A 457 -37.21 37.57 10.72
N ASP A 458 -38.50 38.00 10.67
CA ASP A 458 -39.53 37.59 9.73
C ASP A 458 -39.09 37.75 8.26
N ASP A 459 -38.49 36.71 7.69
CA ASP A 459 -38.04 36.66 6.33
C ASP A 459 -39.04 35.86 5.47
N PHE A 460 -40.10 36.52 5.00
CA PHE A 460 -40.98 36.05 3.91
C PHE A 460 -40.30 36.08 2.52
N CYS A 461 -38.94 36.06 2.48
CA CYS A 461 -38.21 36.17 1.24
C CYS A 461 -38.07 34.82 0.54
N GLU A 462 -38.19 34.85 -0.82
CA GLU A 462 -37.93 33.68 -1.68
C GLU A 462 -36.66 32.95 -1.31
N ALA A 463 -36.75 31.61 -1.21
CA ALA A 463 -35.64 30.74 -0.87
C ALA A 463 -34.58 30.79 -2.00
N VAL A 464 -33.45 31.42 -1.73
CA VAL A 464 -32.28 31.38 -2.63
C VAL A 464 -31.65 29.99 -2.49
N GLU A 465 -31.34 29.35 -3.64
CA GLU A 465 -30.56 28.12 -3.64
C GLU A 465 -29.06 28.43 -3.46
N ALA A 466 -28.40 27.70 -2.57
CA ALA A 466 -26.95 27.81 -2.40
C ALA A 466 -26.21 27.22 -3.61
N PRO A 467 -25.28 27.94 -4.23
CA PRO A 467 -24.46 27.43 -5.33
C PRO A 467 -23.54 26.29 -4.86
N ASP A 468 -23.12 25.46 -5.82
CA ASP A 468 -22.09 24.45 -5.56
C ASP A 468 -20.74 25.12 -5.27
N ILE A 469 -19.99 24.52 -4.32
CA ILE A 469 -18.68 25.01 -3.93
C ILE A 469 -17.63 24.32 -4.79
N LEU A 470 -16.76 25.14 -5.44
CA LEU A 470 -15.70 24.62 -6.29
C LEU A 470 -14.60 23.98 -5.43
N PRO A 471 -14.27 22.70 -5.65
CA PRO A 471 -13.18 22.04 -4.95
C PRO A 471 -11.83 22.71 -5.28
N LYS A 472 -11.06 23.03 -4.25
CA LYS A 472 -9.70 23.56 -4.41
C LYS A 472 -8.88 23.17 -3.20
N THR A 473 -7.65 22.72 -3.42
CA THR A 473 -6.70 22.46 -2.35
C THR A 473 -5.39 23.19 -2.62
N HIS A 474 -4.78 23.70 -1.57
CA HIS A 474 -3.44 24.30 -1.61
C HIS A 474 -2.34 23.25 -1.40
N GLN A 475 -2.70 22.11 -0.84
CA GLN A 475 -1.79 21.02 -0.58
C GLN A 475 -2.40 19.70 -1.07
N LYS A 476 -2.29 19.45 -2.39
CA LYS A 476 -2.74 18.19 -2.95
C LYS A 476 -1.79 17.06 -2.55
N PRO A 477 -2.24 16.03 -1.84
CA PRO A 477 -1.41 14.87 -1.59
C PRO A 477 -1.06 14.17 -2.90
N GLU A 478 0.13 13.60 -2.98
CA GLU A 478 0.58 12.77 -4.10
C GLU A 478 1.00 11.41 -3.62
N ALA A 479 0.73 10.37 -4.43
CA ALA A 479 1.15 9.02 -4.11
C ALA A 479 2.69 8.95 -4.03
N ARG A 480 3.22 8.51 -2.89
CA ARG A 480 4.66 8.40 -2.63
C ARG A 480 5.07 6.93 -2.60
N MET A 481 6.16 6.62 -3.27
CA MET A 481 6.71 5.27 -3.21
C MET A 481 7.07 4.87 -1.78
N PRO A 482 6.74 3.64 -1.34
CA PRO A 482 7.18 3.15 -0.05
C PRO A 482 8.71 3.08 0.02
N ARG A 483 9.28 3.21 1.21
CA ARG A 483 10.75 3.24 1.43
C ARG A 483 11.36 1.84 1.31
N LEU A 484 11.27 1.21 0.13
CA LEU A 484 11.76 -0.15 -0.12
C LEU A 484 13.30 -0.27 -0.08
N SER A 485 14.03 0.84 -0.16
CA SER A 485 15.51 0.86 -0.20
C SER A 485 16.19 1.06 1.16
N GLN A 486 15.44 1.29 2.23
CA GLN A 486 16.01 1.60 3.55
C GLN A 486 16.41 0.36 4.37
N GLY A 487 15.87 -0.81 4.08
CA GLY A 487 16.34 -2.06 4.68
C GLY A 487 17.71 -2.42 4.10
N LYS A 488 18.78 -2.03 4.78
CA LYS A 488 20.16 -2.42 4.46
C LYS A 488 20.50 -3.78 5.07
N GLY A 489 19.59 -4.76 4.97
CA GLY A 489 19.93 -6.13 5.32
C GLY A 489 21.00 -6.67 4.35
N PRO A 490 22.06 -7.33 4.82
CA PRO A 490 23.00 -8.01 3.94
C PRO A 490 22.24 -9.06 3.10
N ASP A 491 22.71 -9.31 1.88
CA ASP A 491 22.23 -10.45 1.09
C ASP A 491 22.50 -11.75 1.87
N ILE A 492 21.45 -12.43 2.28
CA ILE A 492 21.55 -13.69 3.05
C ILE A 492 22.44 -14.69 2.30
N PHE A 493 22.34 -14.76 0.99
CA PHE A 493 23.15 -15.66 0.15
C PHE A 493 24.39 -14.99 -0.45
N HIS A 494 24.96 -13.98 0.23
CA HIS A 494 26.14 -13.26 -0.26
C HIS A 494 27.35 -14.19 -0.53
N ARG A 495 27.48 -15.28 0.22
CA ARG A 495 28.55 -16.28 0.02
C ARG A 495 28.59 -16.87 -1.39
N LEU A 496 27.44 -16.91 -2.09
CA LEU A 496 27.36 -17.32 -3.50
C LEU A 496 28.04 -16.34 -4.47
N GLY A 497 28.53 -15.20 -3.98
CA GLY A 497 29.27 -14.22 -4.75
C GLY A 497 28.41 -13.07 -5.29
N PRO A 498 29.04 -12.05 -5.91
CA PRO A 498 28.36 -10.85 -6.38
C PRO A 498 27.40 -11.14 -7.55
N LEU A 499 26.22 -10.50 -7.51
CA LEU A 499 25.16 -10.65 -8.52
C LEU A 499 25.58 -10.16 -9.93
N SER A 500 26.65 -9.39 -10.06
CA SER A 500 27.20 -8.99 -11.35
C SER A 500 27.64 -10.20 -12.19
N VAL A 501 28.15 -11.23 -11.55
CA VAL A 501 28.58 -12.49 -12.17
C VAL A 501 27.61 -13.62 -11.84
N PHE A 502 27.30 -13.82 -10.56
CA PHE A 502 26.50 -14.93 -10.05
C PHE A 502 24.99 -14.63 -9.99
N SER A 503 24.44 -14.11 -11.09
CA SER A 503 23.00 -13.91 -11.25
C SER A 503 22.42 -14.98 -12.17
N ALA A 504 21.15 -15.28 -12.01
CA ALA A 504 20.42 -16.23 -12.86
C ALA A 504 20.39 -15.86 -14.36
N LYS A 505 20.75 -14.64 -14.70
CA LYS A 505 20.83 -14.16 -16.10
C LYS A 505 22.09 -14.62 -16.80
N ASN A 506 23.12 -14.95 -16.04
CA ASN A 506 24.42 -15.38 -16.57
C ASN A 506 24.51 -16.91 -16.59
N ARG A 507 25.09 -17.45 -17.64
CA ARG A 507 25.52 -18.84 -17.67
C ARG A 507 27.01 -18.87 -17.45
N TRP A 508 27.47 -19.69 -16.53
CA TRP A 508 28.88 -19.86 -16.24
C TRP A 508 29.25 -21.32 -16.05
N ARG A 509 30.51 -21.59 -16.15
CA ARG A 509 31.11 -22.87 -15.83
C ARG A 509 32.25 -22.65 -14.82
N LEU A 510 32.21 -23.38 -13.73
CA LEU A 510 33.31 -23.46 -12.78
C LEU A 510 34.38 -24.34 -13.38
N VAL A 511 35.62 -23.84 -13.38
CA VAL A 511 36.82 -24.52 -13.90
C VAL A 511 37.87 -24.55 -12.80
N GLY A 512 38.50 -25.68 -12.60
CA GLY A 512 39.54 -25.85 -11.63
C GLY A 512 39.24 -26.89 -10.55
N PRO A 513 40.17 -27.13 -9.64
CA PRO A 513 41.41 -26.36 -9.38
C PRO A 513 42.44 -26.47 -10.49
N ILE A 514 42.99 -25.34 -10.91
CA ILE A 514 44.06 -25.21 -11.89
C ILE A 514 45.35 -24.85 -11.17
N HIS A 515 46.38 -25.67 -11.27
CA HIS A 515 47.68 -25.39 -10.68
C HIS A 515 48.56 -24.61 -11.64
N LEU A 516 49.04 -23.44 -11.20
CA LEU A 516 49.95 -22.59 -11.93
C LEU A 516 51.31 -22.61 -11.25
N THR A 517 52.35 -22.92 -12.01
CA THR A 517 53.74 -22.74 -11.58
C THR A 517 54.23 -21.34 -11.96
N ARG A 518 55.09 -20.75 -11.14
CA ARG A 518 55.66 -19.43 -11.41
C ARG A 518 56.81 -19.57 -12.39
N GLY A 519 56.72 -18.92 -13.55
CA GLY A 519 57.84 -18.80 -14.49
C GLY A 519 58.66 -17.52 -14.27
N GLU A 520 59.70 -17.29 -15.09
CA GLU A 520 60.54 -16.08 -15.02
C GLU A 520 59.79 -14.77 -15.15
N GLY A 521 58.63 -14.77 -15.84
CA GLY A 521 57.71 -13.63 -16.01
C GLY A 521 56.48 -13.65 -15.09
N GLY A 522 56.47 -14.50 -14.04
CA GLY A 522 55.32 -14.67 -13.16
C GLY A 522 54.35 -15.79 -13.62
N PHE A 523 53.04 -15.66 -13.35
CA PHE A 523 52.04 -16.66 -13.72
C PHE A 523 51.54 -16.53 -15.18
N GLY A 524 51.96 -15.51 -15.91
CA GLY A 524 51.55 -15.32 -17.30
C GLY A 524 50.13 -14.79 -17.49
N LEU A 525 49.61 -14.04 -16.51
CA LEU A 525 48.28 -13.41 -16.55
C LEU A 525 48.29 -12.00 -15.97
N THR A 526 47.36 -11.17 -16.40
CA THR A 526 47.08 -9.86 -15.81
C THR A 526 45.69 -9.84 -15.24
N LEU A 527 45.54 -9.16 -14.10
CA LEU A 527 44.27 -9.09 -13.35
C LEU A 527 43.68 -7.69 -13.41
N ARG A 528 42.34 -7.60 -13.38
CA ARG A 528 41.59 -6.35 -13.35
C ARG A 528 40.30 -6.50 -12.53
N GLY A 529 39.86 -5.39 -11.98
CA GLY A 529 38.57 -5.30 -11.29
C GLY A 529 38.61 -5.83 -9.87
N ASP A 530 37.49 -5.67 -9.16
CA ASP A 530 37.28 -6.09 -7.78
C ASP A 530 35.97 -6.89 -7.68
N SER A 531 35.94 -7.87 -6.78
CA SER A 531 34.74 -8.57 -6.30
C SER A 531 33.77 -9.10 -7.39
N PRO A 532 34.15 -10.13 -8.17
CA PRO A 532 35.37 -10.89 -8.20
C PRO A 532 36.40 -10.30 -9.19
N VAL A 533 37.66 -10.65 -9.00
CA VAL A 533 38.74 -10.23 -9.86
C VAL A 533 38.70 -10.98 -11.19
N LEU A 534 38.90 -10.25 -12.29
CA LEU A 534 38.85 -10.72 -13.67
C LEU A 534 40.26 -10.94 -14.22
N ILE A 535 40.45 -11.99 -14.97
CA ILE A 535 41.66 -12.17 -15.80
C ILE A 535 41.50 -11.27 -17.04
N ALA A 536 42.28 -10.19 -17.07
CA ALA A 536 42.20 -9.17 -18.13
C ALA A 536 42.97 -9.57 -19.38
N ALA A 537 44.05 -10.33 -19.23
CA ALA A 537 44.81 -10.90 -20.35
C ALA A 537 45.57 -12.14 -19.89
N VAL A 538 45.83 -13.05 -20.81
CA VAL A 538 46.69 -14.24 -20.65
C VAL A 538 47.80 -14.16 -21.68
N ILE A 539 49.06 -14.32 -21.22
CA ILE A 539 50.22 -14.28 -22.11
C ILE A 539 50.22 -15.54 -22.98
N PRO A 540 50.21 -15.43 -24.33
CA PRO A 540 50.26 -16.58 -25.21
C PRO A 540 51.52 -17.42 -24.97
N GLY A 541 51.37 -18.74 -24.83
CA GLY A 541 52.47 -19.64 -24.51
C GLY A 541 52.97 -19.60 -23.06
N GLY A 542 52.39 -18.74 -22.21
CA GLY A 542 52.70 -18.68 -20.77
C GLY A 542 51.98 -19.78 -19.97
N GLN A 543 52.35 -19.91 -18.68
CA GLN A 543 51.82 -20.93 -17.78
C GLN A 543 50.28 -20.90 -17.67
N ALA A 544 49.67 -19.71 -17.56
CA ALA A 544 48.24 -19.55 -17.50
C ALA A 544 47.53 -20.03 -18.77
N ALA A 545 48.13 -19.76 -19.98
CA ALA A 545 47.59 -20.24 -21.25
C ALA A 545 47.69 -21.77 -21.37
N ALA A 546 48.84 -22.34 -20.98
CA ALA A 546 49.06 -23.81 -20.98
C ALA A 546 48.10 -24.52 -20.03
N ALA A 547 47.74 -23.88 -18.90
CA ALA A 547 46.77 -24.39 -17.93
C ALA A 547 45.29 -24.19 -18.34
N GLY A 548 45.04 -23.56 -19.50
CA GLY A 548 43.68 -23.40 -20.05
C GLY A 548 42.88 -22.20 -19.55
N LEU A 549 43.52 -21.26 -18.83
CA LEU A 549 42.91 -19.99 -18.41
C LEU A 549 42.68 -19.07 -19.61
N LYS A 550 41.61 -18.29 -19.56
CA LYS A 550 41.23 -17.39 -20.66
C LYS A 550 41.01 -15.97 -20.16
N GLU A 551 41.17 -15.04 -21.06
CA GLU A 551 40.70 -13.67 -20.86
C GLU A 551 39.19 -13.69 -20.61
N GLY A 552 38.71 -12.93 -19.60
CA GLY A 552 37.31 -12.89 -19.21
C GLY A 552 36.94 -13.88 -18.10
N ASP A 553 37.85 -14.75 -17.66
CA ASP A 553 37.60 -15.64 -16.52
C ASP A 553 37.68 -14.86 -15.20
N TYR A 554 36.74 -15.16 -14.28
CA TYR A 554 36.70 -14.58 -12.94
C TYR A 554 37.33 -15.52 -11.92
N ILE A 555 38.23 -15.02 -11.10
CA ILE A 555 38.86 -15.80 -10.04
C ILE A 555 37.91 -15.92 -8.84
N VAL A 556 37.60 -17.14 -8.42
CA VAL A 556 36.65 -17.43 -7.34
C VAL A 556 37.26 -18.11 -6.13
N ALA A 557 38.43 -18.76 -6.30
CA ALA A 557 39.24 -19.26 -5.19
C ALA A 557 40.72 -19.26 -5.55
N VAL A 558 41.60 -18.96 -4.58
CA VAL A 558 43.06 -19.02 -4.65
C VAL A 558 43.52 -19.91 -3.50
N ASN A 559 44.33 -20.94 -3.79
CA ASN A 559 44.84 -21.90 -2.80
C ASN A 559 43.75 -22.50 -1.90
N GLY A 560 42.59 -22.75 -2.46
CA GLY A 560 41.42 -23.24 -1.74
C GLY A 560 40.65 -22.20 -0.91
N GLN A 561 41.15 -20.95 -0.87
CA GLN A 561 40.45 -19.86 -0.17
C GLN A 561 39.45 -19.17 -1.10
N PRO A 562 38.14 -19.07 -0.73
CA PRO A 562 37.15 -18.38 -1.53
C PRO A 562 37.44 -16.89 -1.62
N CYS A 563 37.61 -16.37 -2.85
CA CYS A 563 37.98 -14.97 -3.09
C CYS A 563 36.93 -14.18 -3.91
N ARG A 564 35.69 -14.62 -4.00
CA ARG A 564 34.64 -14.00 -4.81
C ARG A 564 34.37 -12.53 -4.46
N TRP A 565 34.67 -12.12 -3.21
CA TRP A 565 34.49 -10.76 -2.70
C TRP A 565 35.82 -9.99 -2.49
N TRP A 566 36.97 -10.63 -2.79
CA TRP A 566 38.26 -9.99 -2.59
C TRP A 566 38.50 -8.87 -3.59
N ARG A 567 39.23 -7.86 -3.14
CA ARG A 567 39.71 -6.80 -3.98
C ARG A 567 40.91 -7.29 -4.78
N HIS A 568 41.22 -6.59 -5.88
CA HIS A 568 42.36 -6.87 -6.70
C HIS A 568 43.68 -7.02 -5.90
N ALA A 569 43.91 -6.07 -4.96
CA ALA A 569 45.12 -6.10 -4.13
C ALA A 569 45.24 -7.37 -3.26
N GLU A 570 44.11 -7.89 -2.74
CA GLU A 570 44.08 -9.09 -1.90
C GLU A 570 44.40 -10.34 -2.72
N VAL A 571 43.80 -10.48 -3.90
CA VAL A 571 44.10 -11.59 -4.82
C VAL A 571 45.57 -11.56 -5.27
N VAL A 572 46.10 -10.38 -5.60
CA VAL A 572 47.51 -10.23 -6.00
C VAL A 572 48.47 -10.55 -4.84
N ALA A 573 48.11 -10.15 -3.61
CA ALA A 573 48.91 -10.45 -2.43
C ALA A 573 48.98 -11.97 -2.17
N GLU A 574 47.87 -12.69 -2.26
CA GLU A 574 47.80 -14.13 -2.10
C GLU A 574 48.55 -14.88 -3.17
N LEU A 575 48.44 -14.44 -4.45
CA LEU A 575 49.21 -15.01 -5.54
C LEU A 575 50.72 -14.76 -5.39
N ARG A 576 51.15 -13.63 -4.84
CA ARG A 576 52.54 -13.36 -4.53
C ARG A 576 53.09 -14.21 -3.37
N ALA A 577 52.25 -14.43 -2.35
CA ALA A 577 52.58 -15.24 -1.18
C ALA A 577 52.79 -16.72 -1.54
N ALA A 578 52.16 -17.21 -2.61
CA ALA A 578 52.34 -18.57 -3.10
C ALA A 578 53.76 -18.88 -3.59
N GLY A 579 54.60 -17.84 -3.89
CA GLY A 579 56.00 -17.97 -4.22
C GLY A 579 56.28 -18.97 -5.35
N ASP A 580 57.41 -19.71 -5.25
CA ASP A 580 57.81 -20.72 -6.23
C ASP A 580 57.05 -22.05 -6.13
N ALA A 581 56.31 -22.24 -5.04
CA ALA A 581 55.46 -23.42 -4.87
C ALA A 581 54.26 -23.45 -5.84
N GLY A 582 53.99 -22.31 -6.48
CA GLY A 582 52.83 -22.17 -7.39
C GLY A 582 51.53 -21.90 -6.69
N ALA A 583 50.52 -21.52 -7.46
CA ALA A 583 49.17 -21.18 -6.95
C ALA A 583 48.11 -22.11 -7.57
N SER A 584 47.14 -22.49 -6.75
CA SER A 584 45.94 -23.21 -7.22
C SER A 584 44.80 -22.24 -7.40
N LEU A 585 44.24 -22.15 -8.61
CA LEU A 585 43.13 -21.25 -8.95
C LEU A 585 41.85 -22.02 -9.30
N GLN A 586 40.73 -21.55 -8.79
CA GLN A 586 39.43 -21.84 -9.37
C GLN A 586 38.88 -20.60 -10.04
N VAL A 587 38.38 -20.77 -11.25
CA VAL A 587 37.82 -19.66 -12.04
C VAL A 587 36.45 -19.97 -12.55
N VAL A 588 35.70 -18.92 -12.83
CA VAL A 588 34.39 -18.99 -13.48
C VAL A 588 34.48 -18.37 -14.86
N SER A 589 34.22 -19.17 -15.89
CA SER A 589 34.13 -18.72 -17.28
C SER A 589 32.67 -18.45 -17.63
N LEU A 590 32.36 -17.23 -18.12
CA LEU A 590 31.06 -16.90 -18.66
C LEU A 590 30.85 -17.54 -20.04
N LEU A 591 29.72 -18.20 -20.24
CA LEU A 591 29.39 -18.84 -21.50
C LEU A 591 28.78 -17.85 -22.50
N PRO A 592 29.02 -17.98 -23.83
CA PRO A 592 28.40 -17.15 -24.86
C PRO A 592 26.86 -17.21 -24.77
N GLY A 593 26.21 -16.04 -24.85
CA GLY A 593 24.76 -15.90 -24.70
C GLY A 593 24.34 -15.34 -23.34
N SER A 594 25.23 -15.17 -22.36
CA SER A 594 25.02 -14.34 -21.19
C SER A 594 25.14 -12.87 -21.62
N GLY A 595 24.01 -12.18 -21.72
CA GLY A 595 23.96 -10.79 -22.18
C GLY A 595 24.52 -9.82 -21.15
N LEU A 596 25.85 -9.75 -21.01
CA LEU A 596 26.51 -8.59 -20.44
C LEU A 596 26.70 -7.54 -21.54
N PRO A 597 26.18 -6.33 -21.42
CA PRO A 597 26.57 -5.22 -22.27
C PRO A 597 28.07 -4.98 -22.07
N GLY A 598 28.81 -4.82 -23.18
CA GLY A 598 30.24 -4.58 -23.16
C GLY A 598 30.67 -3.52 -22.15
N LEU A 599 31.81 -3.78 -21.51
CA LEU A 599 32.46 -2.93 -20.52
C LEU A 599 32.83 -1.55 -21.12
N GLY A 600 31.83 -0.64 -21.17
CA GLY A 600 32.04 0.79 -21.33
C GLY A 600 31.65 1.43 -20.00
N ASP A 601 32.56 2.15 -19.39
CA ASP A 601 32.47 2.93 -18.16
C ASP A 601 31.05 3.35 -17.78
N ARG A 602 30.38 2.56 -16.95
CA ARG A 602 29.24 3.04 -16.14
C ARG A 602 29.38 2.47 -14.73
N ARG A 603 29.61 3.38 -13.78
CA ARG A 603 29.44 3.14 -12.35
C ARG A 603 28.13 2.37 -12.12
N PRO A 604 28.09 1.37 -11.22
CA PRO A 604 26.86 0.70 -10.90
C PRO A 604 25.90 1.74 -10.33
N ALA A 605 24.89 2.13 -11.12
CA ALA A 605 23.77 2.84 -10.61
C ALA A 605 23.12 1.93 -9.57
N LEU A 606 23.07 2.37 -8.33
CA LEU A 606 22.28 1.78 -7.28
C LEU A 606 20.90 1.44 -7.88
N LEU A 607 20.60 0.15 -7.95
CA LEU A 607 19.35 -0.38 -8.45
C LEU A 607 18.20 0.15 -7.56
N GLY A 608 17.66 1.30 -7.93
CA GLY A 608 16.42 1.77 -7.36
C GLY A 608 15.28 0.78 -7.67
N PRO A 609 14.17 0.82 -6.96
CA PRO A 609 13.06 -0.14 -7.10
C PRO A 609 12.55 -0.31 -8.54
N ARG A 610 12.71 0.70 -9.41
CA ARG A 610 12.36 0.63 -10.83
C ARG A 610 13.22 -0.33 -11.66
N GLY A 611 14.48 -0.55 -11.30
CA GLY A 611 15.37 -1.45 -12.03
C GLY A 611 15.11 -2.93 -11.78
N LEU A 612 14.72 -3.28 -10.57
CA LEU A 612 14.43 -4.67 -10.17
C LEU A 612 13.10 -5.19 -10.72
N LEU A 613 12.12 -4.31 -10.98
CA LEU A 613 10.79 -4.68 -11.47
C LEU A 613 10.68 -4.69 -13.01
N ARG A 614 11.58 -3.99 -13.73
CA ARG A 614 11.53 -3.86 -15.19
C ARG A 614 11.94 -5.12 -15.95
N SER A 615 12.56 -6.12 -15.28
CA SER A 615 12.99 -7.36 -15.94
C SER A 615 11.83 -8.29 -16.36
N GLN A 616 10.59 -8.04 -15.87
CA GLN A 616 9.43 -8.86 -16.22
C GLN A 616 8.62 -8.34 -17.45
N ARG A 617 8.92 -7.12 -17.94
CA ARG A 617 8.13 -6.52 -19.04
C ARG A 617 8.49 -6.98 -20.47
N LYS A 618 9.50 -7.84 -20.66
CA LYS A 618 10.02 -8.21 -22.00
C LYS A 618 9.62 -9.59 -22.53
N HIS A 619 8.74 -10.33 -21.89
CA HIS A 619 8.22 -11.57 -22.47
C HIS A 619 6.75 -11.43 -22.86
N GLY A 620 6.52 -10.61 -23.91
CA GLY A 620 5.37 -10.76 -24.77
C GLY A 620 5.51 -12.07 -25.55
N CYS A 621 4.65 -13.00 -25.25
CA CYS A 621 4.50 -14.26 -25.96
C CYS A 621 4.24 -13.96 -27.44
N LYS A 622 5.22 -14.19 -28.31
CA LYS A 622 5.00 -14.34 -29.75
C LYS A 622 4.39 -15.73 -29.93
N THR A 623 3.08 -15.81 -30.09
CA THR A 623 2.41 -16.99 -30.62
C THR A 623 2.80 -17.17 -32.07
N PRO A 624 3.22 -18.38 -32.51
CA PRO A 624 3.35 -18.68 -33.94
C PRO A 624 1.96 -18.78 -34.57
N ALA A 625 1.81 -18.13 -35.70
CA ALA A 625 0.64 -18.27 -36.56
C ALA A 625 0.45 -19.74 -36.95
N SER A 626 -0.68 -20.34 -36.57
CA SER A 626 -1.17 -21.59 -37.07
C SER A 626 -2.57 -21.40 -37.65
N THR A 627 -2.68 -21.82 -38.88
CA THR A 627 -3.79 -21.86 -39.80
C THR A 627 -5.13 -22.32 -39.23
N ARG A 628 -6.16 -21.61 -39.69
CA ARG A 628 -7.58 -21.91 -39.84
C ARG A 628 -8.09 -23.32 -39.45
N ALA A 629 -9.05 -23.36 -38.53
CA ALA A 629 -10.29 -24.13 -38.65
C ALA A 629 -11.35 -23.57 -37.72
N SER A 630 -12.47 -23.13 -38.29
CA SER A 630 -13.69 -22.76 -37.59
C SER A 630 -14.42 -23.97 -37.04
N PRO A 631 -15.06 -23.92 -35.91
CA PRO A 631 -16.25 -24.70 -35.63
C PRO A 631 -17.50 -23.81 -35.55
N ARG A 632 -18.53 -24.26 -36.23
CA ARG A 632 -19.90 -23.78 -36.25
C ARG A 632 -20.55 -23.89 -34.86
N PRO A 633 -21.49 -22.98 -34.51
CA PRO A 633 -22.29 -23.15 -33.31
C PRO A 633 -23.46 -24.09 -33.57
N LEU A 634 -23.73 -24.99 -32.62
CA LEU A 634 -24.93 -25.82 -32.58
C LEU A 634 -25.83 -25.37 -31.42
N LEU A 635 -27.10 -25.18 -31.81
CA LEU A 635 -28.36 -25.28 -31.08
C LEU A 635 -28.80 -24.09 -30.20
N GLY A 636 -29.75 -23.40 -30.84
CA GLY A 636 -30.75 -22.55 -30.26
C GLY A 636 -31.90 -23.30 -29.60
N TRP A 637 -32.55 -22.60 -28.71
CA TRP A 637 -33.92 -22.87 -28.29
C TRP A 637 -34.79 -21.61 -28.45
N SER A 638 -35.76 -21.78 -29.38
CA SER A 638 -36.84 -20.85 -29.70
C SER A 638 -37.86 -20.78 -28.57
N ARG A 639 -38.38 -19.59 -28.27
CA ARG A 639 -39.77 -19.42 -27.86
C ARG A 639 -40.43 -18.37 -28.73
N LYS A 640 -41.48 -18.85 -29.46
CA LYS A 640 -42.45 -18.08 -30.24
C LYS A 640 -43.27 -17.17 -29.36
N THR A 641 -43.56 -15.97 -29.82
CA THR A 641 -44.92 -15.42 -29.76
C THR A 641 -45.16 -14.57 -31.00
N GLN A 642 -46.40 -14.68 -31.48
CA GLN A 642 -46.95 -14.28 -32.78
C GLN A 642 -47.38 -12.81 -32.83
N GLN A 643 -47.39 -12.35 -34.08
CA GLN A 643 -48.39 -11.49 -34.77
C GLN A 643 -48.26 -9.97 -34.65
N GLY A 644 -48.12 -9.39 -35.85
CA GLY A 644 -49.07 -8.48 -36.51
C GLY A 644 -48.43 -7.74 -37.69
N LYS A 645 -49.08 -7.97 -38.82
CA LYS A 645 -48.89 -7.47 -40.18
C LYS A 645 -48.92 -5.95 -40.35
N THR A 646 -48.22 -5.42 -41.31
CA THR A 646 -48.50 -4.77 -42.61
C THR A 646 -47.46 -3.66 -42.81
N GLY A 647 -46.78 -3.45 -43.88
CA GLY A 647 -47.05 -3.39 -45.27
C GLY A 647 -46.28 -2.20 -45.83
N GLY A 648 -45.59 -2.39 -46.98
CA GLY A 648 -45.37 -1.33 -47.97
C GLY A 648 -43.95 -0.77 -48.15
N CYS A 649 -43.19 -1.35 -49.02
CA CYS A 649 -42.71 -0.87 -50.33
C CYS A 649 -41.81 0.36 -50.45
N SER A 650 -40.66 0.14 -51.06
CA SER A 650 -39.95 0.88 -52.12
C SER A 650 -38.54 1.40 -51.77
N GLN A 651 -37.60 0.75 -52.43
CA GLN A 651 -36.28 1.30 -52.85
C GLN A 651 -36.46 2.23 -54.06
N PRO A 652 -35.44 2.93 -54.66
CA PRO A 652 -33.99 2.92 -54.50
C PRO A 652 -33.29 4.30 -54.65
N GLY A 653 -31.96 4.36 -54.51
CA GLY A 653 -31.17 5.42 -55.14
C GLY A 653 -29.86 5.79 -54.45
N ALA A 654 -28.75 5.21 -54.83
CA ALA A 654 -27.43 5.83 -54.77
C ALA A 654 -27.21 6.76 -55.98
N PRO A 655 -26.20 7.66 -56.10
CA PRO A 655 -24.77 7.49 -55.81
C PRO A 655 -23.93 8.73 -55.42
N ALA A 656 -22.69 8.48 -55.07
CA ALA A 656 -21.43 9.10 -55.48
C ALA A 656 -20.82 10.34 -54.77
N LYS A 657 -19.59 10.09 -54.27
CA LYS A 657 -18.31 10.82 -54.41
C LYS A 657 -18.16 12.26 -53.92
N ALA A 658 -17.18 12.48 -53.03
CA ALA A 658 -15.89 13.12 -53.35
C ALA A 658 -15.06 13.39 -52.07
N ALA A 659 -13.78 13.05 -52.15
CA ALA A 659 -12.70 13.40 -51.23
C ALA A 659 -11.89 14.59 -51.80
N PRO A 660 -10.71 15.01 -51.28
CA PRO A 660 -10.42 16.07 -50.31
C PRO A 660 -9.73 17.32 -50.96
N PRO A 661 -9.21 18.29 -50.23
CA PRO A 661 -7.75 18.44 -50.14
C PRO A 661 -7.17 19.01 -48.82
N SER A 662 -5.97 18.62 -48.50
CA SER A 662 -4.94 19.36 -47.77
C SER A 662 -4.17 20.27 -48.74
N PRO A 663 -3.14 21.10 -48.43
CA PRO A 663 -2.37 21.33 -47.20
C PRO A 663 -1.91 22.80 -46.97
N SER A 664 -0.88 22.98 -46.11
CA SER A 664 0.06 24.10 -45.93
C SER A 664 -0.31 25.10 -44.81
N GLU A 665 0.51 25.66 -43.97
CA GLU A 665 1.98 25.74 -43.77
C GLU A 665 2.22 26.37 -42.38
N LEU A 666 3.31 26.02 -41.75
CA LEU A 666 4.00 26.74 -40.65
C LEU A 666 4.58 28.08 -41.14
N PRO A 667 5.05 29.07 -40.33
CA PRO A 667 5.90 28.93 -39.16
C PRO A 667 5.81 30.03 -38.06
N GLY A 668 6.55 29.88 -36.99
CA GLY A 668 7.29 30.96 -36.33
C GLY A 668 7.13 31.14 -34.82
N ARG A 669 8.10 30.69 -34.10
CA ARG A 669 8.87 31.30 -33.01
C ARG A 669 8.28 32.50 -32.24
N LEU A 670 8.12 32.38 -30.94
CA LEU A 670 8.98 32.96 -29.89
C LEU A 670 8.70 32.22 -28.58
#